data_8958295cae10761300e463e9cf15d17f
#
_entry.id   8958295cae10761300e463e9cf15d17f
#
_cell.length_a   1.000
_cell.length_b   1.000
_cell.length_c   1.000
_cell.angle_alpha   90.00
_cell.angle_beta   90.00
_cell.angle_gamma   90.00
#
_symmetry.space_group_name_H-M   'P 1'
#
loop_
_entity.id
_entity.type
_entity.pdbx_description
1 polymer ?
#
loop_
_entity_poly.entity_id
_entity_poly.type
_entity_poly.pdbx_seq_one_letter_code
_entity_poly.pdbx_strand_id
1 'polypeptide(L)'
;MSVAGIILRPWYRFASKVFATWARPTVQPEIPAELLAGNDAPVCYVLEHGGLADTLALERQCQIHGLPSPLADLQFAGIAESGQNVVLRRKRGFILRRPSTKGSKRLERLVDASIAAGGKELLLIPVAIYWGRSPDKQHAWFKLLFTENWDVAGRTRKFFATIFQGRNTLLRFSDPLPLSSIVQDGLKPEVAYRKVSRILRVHFRQRRIATVGPDLSHRRTLVNVVMHDPGVRAAIDAEAGDSRTKLERTTQKARKYAQEIAAHISYPTVRVVERFLGWVWNRIYDGIEMSHVDRLHEIARDHEIVYAPCHRSHFDYLLLSYIVYHQGLSLPHVAAGINLNMPFIGAILRRGGAFYLRRSFKGNRLYAAVFSAYLRQILVRGHSIEYFVEGGRSRTGRLLAPKGGMLAMTVGSYISEPRLPVVFVPVYFGYEKLIEGDSFISELGGAQKQKESLFGLIRSVKSLRENFGKVYVNIGEPIPLEPLLDAANPEWRTSASYEQERPPWVGDVIDELGDAIMGGINAAAAVTPISLLAYALLATPKQSMGELELHRQLALSVKLLSRFRYSESVTLPDMSPRDIVDHGEKLQVIKRTAHPLGDVVSMSEHEAVLMTYFRNNVQHLFAIPASIACCFIQGRRLEHSELQRLIRLIYPFMQAELRLKWDFDDIDDVTTDAIEALLEQKILTRQGKFLVRPSAGSAPAFQLLMMGQSMVPMLQRFYLAIALLVTNGSGILTRAKLESLCMNSAQRLAMIYGLHSPDFFDKALFHDFIRTLRARNVVRRNDAGFLEFDDDIQRIGEDARLVLGEEIRHSILSLTFSGPGFDRL
;
A
#
# COMPACT_ATOMS: atom_id res chain seq x y z
N MET A 1 23.31 -46.87 -21.82
CA MET A 1 21.86 -46.54 -21.68
C MET A 1 21.13 -47.73 -21.10
N SER A 2 20.56 -47.72 -19.93
CA SER A 2 19.85 -48.86 -19.35
C SER A 2 18.45 -48.96 -19.98
N VAL A 3 18.04 -50.18 -20.32
CA VAL A 3 16.74 -50.52 -20.91
C VAL A 3 15.56 -49.99 -20.13
N ALA A 4 15.70 -49.80 -18.83
CA ALA A 4 14.72 -49.12 -17.95
C ALA A 4 14.49 -47.66 -18.31
N GLY A 5 15.46 -46.94 -18.87
CA GLY A 5 15.32 -45.51 -19.25
C GLY A 5 14.48 -45.32 -20.51
N ILE A 6 14.46 -46.28 -21.43
CA ILE A 6 13.73 -46.22 -22.71
C ILE A 6 12.22 -46.46 -22.49
N ILE A 7 11.86 -47.37 -21.58
CA ILE A 7 10.46 -47.70 -21.29
C ILE A 7 9.78 -46.66 -20.39
N LEU A 8 10.54 -45.99 -19.54
CA LEU A 8 9.99 -44.96 -18.63
C LEU A 8 9.69 -43.62 -19.33
N ARG A 9 10.41 -43.24 -20.39
CA ARG A 9 10.19 -41.95 -21.10
C ARG A 9 8.80 -41.80 -21.73
N PRO A 10 8.21 -42.76 -22.44
CA PRO A 10 6.85 -42.65 -22.98
C PRO A 10 5.80 -42.56 -21.87
N TRP A 11 5.96 -43.34 -20.79
CA TRP A 11 5.06 -43.30 -19.64
C TRP A 11 5.12 -41.97 -18.90
N TYR A 12 6.31 -41.38 -18.77
CA TYR A 12 6.49 -40.03 -18.23
C TYR A 12 5.80 -38.98 -19.11
N ARG A 13 5.90 -39.09 -20.43
CA ARG A 13 5.21 -38.17 -21.37
C ARG A 13 3.68 -38.28 -21.27
N PHE A 14 3.16 -39.49 -21.16
CA PHE A 14 1.74 -39.74 -20.98
C PHE A 14 1.27 -39.21 -19.61
N ALA A 15 1.97 -39.56 -18.55
CA ALA A 15 1.67 -39.07 -17.20
C ALA A 15 1.76 -37.52 -17.11
N SER A 16 2.71 -36.91 -17.82
CA SER A 16 2.82 -35.43 -17.86
C SER A 16 1.66 -34.76 -18.58
N LYS A 17 1.14 -35.38 -19.68
CA LYS A 17 -0.05 -34.89 -20.38
C LYS A 17 -1.30 -34.96 -19.52
N VAL A 18 -1.55 -36.10 -18.87
CA VAL A 18 -2.67 -36.29 -17.93
C VAL A 18 -2.56 -35.35 -16.75
N PHE A 19 -1.36 -35.11 -16.23
CA PHE A 19 -1.08 -34.21 -15.16
C PHE A 19 -1.29 -32.76 -15.59
N ALA A 20 -0.93 -32.39 -16.83
CA ALA A 20 -1.05 -31.05 -17.39
C ALA A 20 -2.50 -30.59 -17.58
N THR A 21 -3.45 -31.49 -17.81
CA THR A 21 -4.87 -31.15 -17.91
C THR A 21 -5.46 -30.81 -16.55
N TRP A 22 -4.83 -31.28 -15.48
CA TRP A 22 -5.34 -31.13 -14.11
C TRP A 22 -4.60 -30.08 -13.27
N ALA A 23 -3.27 -30.07 -13.32
CA ALA A 23 -2.45 -29.14 -12.57
C ALA A 23 -2.08 -27.91 -13.44
N ARG A 24 -2.55 -26.72 -13.02
CA ARG A 24 -2.15 -25.45 -13.63
C ARG A 24 -1.36 -24.65 -12.59
N PRO A 25 -0.06 -24.92 -12.41
CA PRO A 25 0.74 -24.20 -11.44
C PRO A 25 0.91 -22.74 -11.89
N THR A 26 0.80 -21.82 -10.94
CA THR A 26 1.27 -20.46 -11.12
C THR A 26 2.80 -20.48 -11.09
N VAL A 27 3.45 -19.85 -12.05
CA VAL A 27 4.91 -19.80 -12.16
C VAL A 27 5.40 -18.42 -11.76
N GLN A 28 6.50 -18.37 -11.05
CA GLN A 28 7.19 -17.13 -10.68
C GLN A 28 8.71 -17.29 -10.88
N PRO A 29 9.40 -16.29 -11.50
CA PRO A 29 8.82 -15.15 -12.21
C PRO A 29 7.95 -15.58 -13.39
N GLU A 30 7.16 -14.68 -13.96
CA GLU A 30 6.25 -15.01 -15.09
C GLU A 30 7.01 -15.45 -16.33
N ILE A 31 8.21 -14.90 -16.53
CA ILE A 31 9.12 -15.25 -17.62
C ILE A 31 10.43 -15.85 -17.05
N PRO A 32 10.42 -17.14 -16.62
CA PRO A 32 11.62 -17.76 -16.01
C PRO A 32 12.82 -17.85 -16.98
N ALA A 33 12.60 -17.76 -18.29
CA ALA A 33 13.67 -17.80 -19.29
C ALA A 33 14.62 -16.58 -19.17
N GLU A 34 14.14 -15.45 -18.67
CA GLU A 34 14.98 -14.27 -18.43
C GLU A 34 16.07 -14.51 -17.38
N LEU A 35 15.86 -15.46 -16.45
CA LEU A 35 16.88 -15.84 -15.46
C LEU A 35 18.13 -16.44 -16.09
N LEU A 36 18.04 -16.91 -17.34
CA LEU A 36 19.16 -17.52 -18.09
C LEU A 36 19.66 -16.62 -19.22
N ALA A 37 19.07 -15.43 -19.38
CA ALA A 37 19.44 -14.52 -20.47
C ALA A 37 20.95 -14.15 -20.40
N GLY A 38 21.67 -14.45 -21.49
CA GLY A 38 23.09 -14.11 -21.61
C GLY A 38 24.06 -15.09 -20.91
N ASN A 39 23.60 -16.26 -20.47
CA ASN A 39 24.48 -17.25 -19.85
C ASN A 39 24.29 -18.65 -20.47
N ASP A 40 25.32 -19.17 -21.13
CA ASP A 40 25.33 -20.48 -21.81
C ASP A 40 25.83 -21.63 -20.92
N ALA A 41 26.07 -21.39 -19.62
CA ALA A 41 26.56 -22.41 -18.70
C ALA A 41 25.51 -23.51 -18.49
N PRO A 42 25.94 -24.78 -18.27
CA PRO A 42 25.04 -25.86 -17.96
C PRO A 42 24.18 -25.56 -16.73
N VAL A 43 22.90 -25.95 -16.80
CA VAL A 43 21.90 -25.72 -15.76
C VAL A 43 21.62 -26.98 -14.97
N CYS A 44 21.48 -26.87 -13.66
CA CYS A 44 21.03 -27.92 -12.78
C CYS A 44 19.97 -27.41 -11.81
N TYR A 45 18.74 -27.93 -11.95
CA TYR A 45 17.63 -27.57 -11.06
C TYR A 45 17.79 -28.24 -9.70
N VAL A 46 17.63 -27.48 -8.62
CA VAL A 46 17.71 -27.99 -7.26
C VAL A 46 16.34 -27.98 -6.62
N LEU A 47 15.88 -29.16 -6.18
CA LEU A 47 14.64 -29.32 -5.43
C LEU A 47 14.95 -29.64 -3.96
N GLU A 48 14.27 -29.02 -3.01
CA GLU A 48 14.43 -29.36 -1.57
C GLU A 48 13.98 -30.80 -1.30
N HIS A 49 12.78 -31.12 -1.81
CA HIS A 49 12.17 -32.43 -1.73
C HIS A 49 11.83 -32.92 -3.13
N GLY A 50 12.05 -34.21 -3.44
CA GLY A 50 11.78 -34.77 -4.75
C GLY A 50 10.67 -35.81 -4.72
N GLY A 51 9.78 -35.74 -5.68
CA GLY A 51 8.76 -36.71 -5.98
C GLY A 51 8.46 -36.74 -7.47
N LEU A 52 7.74 -37.80 -7.94
CA LEU A 52 7.35 -37.91 -9.33
C LEU A 52 6.53 -36.68 -9.79
N ALA A 53 5.57 -36.24 -8.95
CA ALA A 53 4.74 -35.06 -9.23
C ALA A 53 5.55 -33.77 -9.35
N ASP A 54 6.55 -33.61 -8.47
CA ASP A 54 7.41 -32.40 -8.48
C ASP A 54 8.23 -32.33 -9.76
N THR A 55 8.82 -33.48 -10.18
CA THR A 55 9.61 -33.58 -11.41
C THR A 55 8.74 -33.37 -12.66
N LEU A 56 7.52 -33.90 -12.69
CA LEU A 56 6.59 -33.73 -13.82
C LEU A 56 6.09 -32.28 -13.93
N ALA A 57 5.81 -31.66 -12.82
CA ALA A 57 5.41 -30.25 -12.80
C ALA A 57 6.56 -29.36 -13.32
N LEU A 58 7.78 -29.56 -12.83
CA LEU A 58 8.96 -28.84 -13.27
C LEU A 58 9.24 -29.06 -14.77
N GLU A 59 9.26 -30.32 -15.25
CA GLU A 59 9.47 -30.66 -16.67
C GLU A 59 8.45 -29.91 -17.56
N ARG A 60 7.18 -29.92 -17.17
CA ARG A 60 6.12 -29.27 -17.95
C ARG A 60 6.31 -27.77 -18.02
N GLN A 61 6.69 -27.13 -16.92
CA GLN A 61 6.91 -25.67 -16.92
C GLN A 61 8.17 -25.28 -17.68
N CYS A 62 9.24 -26.08 -17.59
CA CYS A 62 10.42 -25.86 -18.41
C CYS A 62 10.09 -25.98 -19.93
N GLN A 63 9.23 -26.91 -20.34
CA GLN A 63 8.77 -27.00 -21.73
C GLN A 63 7.95 -25.80 -22.19
N ILE A 64 7.05 -25.29 -21.32
CA ILE A 64 6.20 -24.13 -21.64
C ILE A 64 7.04 -22.85 -21.80
N HIS A 65 8.02 -22.66 -20.93
CA HIS A 65 8.84 -21.45 -20.88
C HIS A 65 10.17 -21.55 -21.64
N GLY A 66 10.37 -22.61 -22.45
CA GLY A 66 11.59 -22.78 -23.28
C GLY A 66 12.88 -23.02 -22.48
N LEU A 67 12.77 -23.47 -21.23
CA LEU A 67 13.92 -23.77 -20.37
C LEU A 67 14.51 -25.19 -20.65
N PRO A 68 15.79 -25.46 -20.34
CA PRO A 68 16.37 -26.77 -20.41
C PRO A 68 15.57 -27.82 -19.63
N SER A 69 15.39 -29.03 -20.22
CA SER A 69 14.61 -30.08 -19.57
C SER A 69 15.31 -30.65 -18.33
N PRO A 70 14.67 -30.66 -17.14
CA PRO A 70 15.24 -31.29 -15.95
C PRO A 70 15.46 -32.80 -16.10
N LEU A 71 14.88 -33.43 -17.14
CA LEU A 71 15.06 -34.87 -17.45
C LEU A 71 16.14 -35.12 -18.50
N ALA A 72 16.69 -34.07 -19.13
CA ALA A 72 17.79 -34.23 -20.08
C ALA A 72 19.09 -34.65 -19.35
N ASP A 73 19.94 -35.38 -20.04
CA ASP A 73 21.23 -35.81 -19.47
C ASP A 73 22.14 -34.55 -19.26
N LEU A 74 22.74 -34.44 -18.09
CA LEU A 74 23.69 -33.38 -17.77
C LEU A 74 25.11 -33.88 -18.00
N GLN A 75 25.82 -33.21 -18.90
CA GLN A 75 27.25 -33.41 -19.09
C GLN A 75 28.00 -32.23 -18.49
N PHE A 76 28.78 -32.46 -17.45
CA PHE A 76 29.53 -31.42 -16.76
C PHE A 76 30.89 -31.93 -16.29
N ALA A 77 31.96 -31.22 -16.65
CA ALA A 77 33.33 -31.47 -16.17
C ALA A 77 33.75 -32.96 -16.25
N GLY A 78 33.42 -33.63 -17.33
CA GLY A 78 33.75 -35.05 -17.57
C GLY A 78 32.87 -36.09 -16.90
N ILE A 79 31.83 -35.64 -16.15
CA ILE A 79 30.81 -36.57 -15.61
C ILE A 79 29.50 -36.45 -16.39
N ALA A 80 28.84 -37.61 -16.57
CA ALA A 80 27.50 -37.67 -17.16
C ALA A 80 26.47 -38.09 -16.09
N GLU A 81 25.49 -37.25 -15.87
CA GLU A 81 24.37 -37.51 -14.93
C GLU A 81 23.06 -37.63 -15.68
N SER A 82 22.26 -38.65 -15.33
CA SER A 82 20.96 -38.89 -15.92
C SER A 82 19.92 -37.87 -15.43
N GLY A 83 19.85 -36.69 -16.02
CA GLY A 83 18.94 -35.57 -15.70
C GLY A 83 19.62 -34.36 -15.12
N GLN A 84 19.07 -33.19 -15.43
CA GLN A 84 19.52 -31.86 -14.96
C GLN A 84 18.83 -31.43 -13.66
N ASN A 85 18.60 -32.37 -12.72
CA ASN A 85 17.97 -32.06 -11.45
C ASN A 85 18.64 -32.76 -10.27
N VAL A 86 18.66 -32.08 -9.13
CA VAL A 86 19.18 -32.56 -7.85
C VAL A 86 18.13 -32.42 -6.77
N VAL A 87 18.01 -33.42 -5.91
CA VAL A 87 17.13 -33.37 -4.73
C VAL A 87 17.98 -33.38 -3.49
N LEU A 88 17.82 -32.34 -2.63
CA LEU A 88 18.63 -32.13 -1.42
C LEU A 88 18.30 -33.16 -0.33
N ARG A 89 17.02 -33.43 -0.12
CA ARG A 89 16.53 -34.33 0.93
C ARG A 89 15.78 -35.51 0.35
N ARG A 90 16.38 -36.69 0.36
CA ARG A 90 15.73 -37.96 -0.03
C ARG A 90 15.07 -38.63 1.16
N LYS A 91 13.89 -39.18 0.96
CA LYS A 91 13.18 -39.97 1.97
C LYS A 91 13.37 -41.46 1.70
N ARG A 92 13.62 -42.25 2.75
CA ARG A 92 13.68 -43.70 2.70
C ARG A 92 12.45 -44.34 3.32
N GLY A 93 11.96 -45.44 2.78
CA GLY A 93 10.82 -46.21 3.25
C GLY A 93 9.69 -46.33 2.23
N PHE A 94 8.98 -47.44 2.23
CA PHE A 94 7.90 -47.72 1.28
C PHE A 94 6.54 -47.21 1.80
N ILE A 95 6.27 -47.42 3.08
CA ILE A 95 5.01 -47.00 3.76
C ILE A 95 5.27 -45.84 4.73
N LEU A 96 6.23 -45.97 5.64
CA LEU A 96 6.67 -44.89 6.56
C LEU A 96 7.99 -44.28 6.06
N ARG A 97 7.92 -43.12 5.43
CA ARG A 97 9.08 -42.42 4.89
C ARG A 97 9.72 -41.55 5.97
N ARG A 98 10.91 -41.93 6.41
CA ARG A 98 11.75 -41.08 7.31
C ARG A 98 12.73 -40.26 6.48
N PRO A 99 13.01 -39.01 6.86
CA PRO A 99 14.03 -38.21 6.21
C PRO A 99 15.38 -38.91 6.32
N SER A 100 16.09 -39.04 5.19
CA SER A 100 17.43 -39.63 5.18
C SER A 100 18.42 -38.57 5.76
N THR A 101 19.26 -38.98 6.68
CA THR A 101 20.39 -38.20 7.18
C THR A 101 21.53 -38.06 6.15
N LYS A 102 21.54 -38.88 5.11
CA LYS A 102 22.54 -38.82 4.05
C LYS A 102 22.17 -37.78 3.01
N GLY A 103 23.11 -36.87 2.71
CA GLY A 103 22.98 -35.84 1.70
C GLY A 103 22.81 -36.35 0.26
N SER A 104 22.74 -35.44 -0.69
CA SER A 104 22.59 -35.78 -2.12
C SER A 104 23.91 -36.18 -2.72
N LYS A 105 24.10 -37.49 -3.00
CA LYS A 105 25.30 -37.99 -3.66
C LYS A 105 25.54 -37.41 -5.06
N ARG A 106 24.46 -36.99 -5.74
CA ARG A 106 24.55 -36.32 -7.04
C ARG A 106 25.15 -34.93 -6.91
N LEU A 107 24.66 -34.14 -5.93
CA LEU A 107 25.22 -32.80 -5.65
C LEU A 107 26.71 -32.91 -5.21
N GLU A 108 27.03 -33.94 -4.45
CA GLU A 108 28.42 -34.24 -4.03
C GLU A 108 29.32 -34.42 -5.26
N ARG A 109 28.93 -35.32 -6.19
CA ARG A 109 29.70 -35.55 -7.45
C ARG A 109 29.84 -34.30 -8.32
N LEU A 110 28.79 -33.46 -8.41
CA LEU A 110 28.84 -32.21 -9.17
C LEU A 110 29.78 -31.19 -8.54
N VAL A 111 29.80 -31.10 -7.20
CA VAL A 111 30.74 -30.24 -6.49
C VAL A 111 32.16 -30.73 -6.66
N ASP A 112 32.41 -32.04 -6.54
CA ASP A 112 33.73 -32.65 -6.71
C ASP A 112 34.26 -32.44 -8.14
N ALA A 113 33.39 -32.60 -9.15
CA ALA A 113 33.74 -32.37 -10.54
C ALA A 113 34.04 -30.89 -10.83
N SER A 114 33.32 -29.96 -10.22
CA SER A 114 33.58 -28.53 -10.35
C SER A 114 34.95 -28.16 -9.77
N ILE A 115 35.32 -28.71 -8.62
CA ILE A 115 36.63 -28.52 -7.99
C ILE A 115 37.74 -29.09 -8.88
N ALA A 116 37.57 -30.36 -9.35
CA ALA A 116 38.56 -31.04 -10.19
C ALA A 116 38.78 -30.35 -11.54
N ALA A 117 37.78 -29.62 -12.05
CA ALA A 117 37.86 -28.88 -13.30
C ALA A 117 38.27 -27.40 -13.14
N GLY A 118 38.90 -27.02 -12.02
CA GLY A 118 39.37 -25.67 -11.78
C GLY A 118 38.25 -24.62 -11.67
N GLY A 119 37.13 -24.98 -11.03
CA GLY A 119 36.00 -24.07 -10.84
C GLY A 119 35.10 -23.85 -12.07
N LYS A 120 35.02 -24.85 -12.97
CA LYS A 120 34.14 -24.78 -14.14
C LYS A 120 32.69 -24.49 -13.74
N GLU A 121 32.04 -23.58 -14.44
CA GLU A 121 30.75 -23.04 -14.05
C GLU A 121 29.60 -24.00 -14.32
N LEU A 122 28.74 -24.15 -13.31
CA LEU A 122 27.44 -24.83 -13.35
C LEU A 122 26.44 -23.96 -12.63
N LEU A 123 25.34 -23.65 -13.28
CA LEU A 123 24.26 -22.86 -12.69
C LEU A 123 23.31 -23.74 -11.89
N LEU A 124 23.27 -23.57 -10.58
CA LEU A 124 22.28 -24.21 -9.71
C LEU A 124 21.05 -23.32 -9.61
N ILE A 125 19.91 -23.79 -10.14
CA ILE A 125 18.64 -23.06 -10.04
C ILE A 125 17.78 -23.72 -8.96
N PRO A 126 17.63 -23.07 -7.78
CA PRO A 126 16.73 -23.59 -6.76
C PRO A 126 15.27 -23.42 -7.22
N VAL A 127 14.50 -24.52 -7.21
CA VAL A 127 13.09 -24.53 -7.59
C VAL A 127 12.25 -25.02 -6.42
N ALA A 128 11.37 -24.14 -5.92
CA ALA A 128 10.44 -24.46 -4.86
C ALA A 128 9.06 -24.76 -5.45
N ILE A 129 8.47 -25.88 -5.09
CA ILE A 129 7.14 -26.32 -5.54
C ILE A 129 6.24 -26.46 -4.32
N TYR A 130 5.23 -25.59 -4.24
CA TYR A 130 4.25 -25.57 -3.16
C TYR A 130 2.91 -26.12 -3.66
N TRP A 131 2.57 -27.34 -3.25
CA TRP A 131 1.29 -27.98 -3.57
C TRP A 131 0.22 -27.53 -2.59
N GLY A 132 -0.32 -26.32 -2.75
CA GLY A 132 -1.09 -25.60 -1.76
C GLY A 132 -0.20 -24.78 -0.80
N ARG A 133 -0.76 -23.92 0.05
CA ARG A 133 0.01 -23.00 0.88
C ARG A 133 -0.43 -23.03 2.34
N SER A 134 -0.10 -24.08 3.11
CA SER A 134 -0.43 -24.17 4.54
C SER A 134 0.78 -24.54 5.39
N PRO A 135 1.11 -23.78 6.44
CA PRO A 135 2.20 -24.09 7.35
C PRO A 135 1.83 -25.12 8.44
N ASP A 136 0.55 -25.51 8.58
CA ASP A 136 0.04 -26.23 9.75
C ASP A 136 0.20 -27.75 9.72
N LYS A 137 0.58 -28.35 10.87
CA LYS A 137 0.49 -29.78 11.18
C LYS A 137 -0.88 -30.11 11.80
N GLN A 138 -1.87 -30.50 11.02
CA GLN A 138 -3.19 -30.79 11.55
C GLN A 138 -3.44 -32.32 11.70
N HIS A 139 -4.01 -32.72 12.84
CA HIS A 139 -4.15 -34.13 13.24
C HIS A 139 -5.50 -34.80 12.95
N ALA A 140 -6.47 -34.11 12.35
CA ALA A 140 -7.78 -34.69 12.04
C ALA A 140 -7.83 -35.26 10.62
N TRP A 141 -8.37 -36.51 10.43
CA TRP A 141 -8.33 -37.23 9.15
C TRP A 141 -9.01 -36.52 7.97
N PHE A 142 -10.10 -35.79 8.18
CA PHE A 142 -10.72 -34.93 7.15
C PHE A 142 -9.86 -33.69 6.84
N LYS A 143 -9.18 -33.14 7.85
CA LYS A 143 -8.19 -32.06 7.67
C LYS A 143 -6.93 -32.54 6.95
N LEU A 144 -6.62 -33.82 7.03
CA LEU A 144 -5.48 -34.45 6.37
C LEU A 144 -5.55 -34.47 4.83
N LEU A 145 -6.72 -34.34 4.23
CA LEU A 145 -6.91 -34.19 2.78
C LEU A 145 -6.52 -32.77 2.29
N PHE A 146 -6.47 -31.78 3.20
CA PHE A 146 -6.23 -30.37 2.87
C PHE A 146 -4.92 -29.80 3.44
N THR A 147 -4.09 -30.60 4.10
CA THR A 147 -2.84 -30.17 4.71
C THR A 147 -1.61 -30.60 3.95
N GLU A 148 -0.60 -29.74 4.00
CA GLU A 148 0.64 -29.78 3.21
C GLU A 148 1.81 -30.52 3.86
N ASN A 149 1.61 -31.27 4.92
CA ASN A 149 2.69 -32.09 5.43
C ASN A 149 3.03 -33.23 4.46
N TRP A 150 3.58 -32.81 3.32
CA TRP A 150 4.17 -33.69 2.32
C TRP A 150 5.24 -34.61 2.93
N ASP A 151 5.75 -34.24 4.10
CA ASP A 151 6.81 -34.95 4.74
C ASP A 151 6.44 -36.34 5.29
N VAL A 152 5.15 -36.58 5.55
CA VAL A 152 4.69 -37.85 6.15
C VAL A 152 3.68 -38.61 5.26
N ALA A 153 3.26 -38.04 4.12
CA ALA A 153 2.20 -38.63 3.30
C ALA A 153 2.68 -39.79 2.44
N GLY A 154 2.02 -40.93 2.52
CA GLY A 154 2.19 -42.07 1.60
C GLY A 154 1.85 -41.76 0.14
N ARG A 155 2.22 -42.64 -0.82
CA ARG A 155 2.02 -42.42 -2.28
C ARG A 155 0.56 -42.15 -2.66
N THR A 156 -0.39 -42.85 -2.08
CA THR A 156 -1.84 -42.69 -2.30
C THR A 156 -2.32 -41.29 -1.86
N ARG A 157 -1.81 -40.81 -0.76
CA ARG A 157 -2.18 -39.52 -0.21
C ARG A 157 -1.60 -38.35 -1.02
N LYS A 158 -0.37 -38.49 -1.55
CA LYS A 158 0.19 -37.52 -2.50
C LYS A 158 -0.62 -37.50 -3.79
N PHE A 159 -1.10 -38.62 -4.26
CA PHE A 159 -1.96 -38.71 -5.41
C PHE A 159 -3.29 -37.98 -5.22
N PHE A 160 -3.97 -38.19 -4.10
CA PHE A 160 -5.21 -37.46 -3.77
C PHE A 160 -4.95 -35.98 -3.53
N ALA A 161 -3.88 -35.61 -2.83
CA ALA A 161 -3.53 -34.21 -2.66
C ALA A 161 -3.21 -33.52 -4.00
N THR A 162 -2.55 -34.16 -4.92
CA THR A 162 -2.31 -33.68 -6.29
C THR A 162 -3.63 -33.49 -7.05
N ILE A 163 -4.58 -34.44 -6.93
CA ILE A 163 -5.90 -34.33 -7.54
C ILE A 163 -6.70 -33.15 -6.97
N PHE A 164 -6.70 -32.96 -5.65
CA PHE A 164 -7.50 -31.91 -5.02
C PHE A 164 -6.82 -30.54 -4.97
N GLN A 165 -5.49 -30.47 -5.07
CA GLN A 165 -4.70 -29.24 -4.93
C GLN A 165 -3.93 -28.82 -6.19
N GLY A 166 -3.94 -29.62 -7.23
CA GLY A 166 -3.16 -29.39 -8.46
C GLY A 166 -3.42 -28.04 -9.15
N ARG A 167 -4.60 -27.45 -8.96
CA ARG A 167 -4.95 -26.12 -9.50
C ARG A 167 -4.41 -24.94 -8.68
N ASN A 168 -3.88 -25.17 -7.48
CA ASN A 168 -3.34 -24.15 -6.59
C ASN A 168 -1.87 -24.42 -6.27
N THR A 169 -1.13 -24.90 -7.23
CA THR A 169 0.31 -25.13 -7.09
C THR A 169 1.06 -23.88 -7.48
N LEU A 170 1.99 -23.46 -6.64
CA LEU A 170 2.97 -22.42 -6.98
C LEU A 170 4.31 -23.08 -7.28
N LEU A 171 4.86 -22.79 -8.44
CA LEU A 171 6.19 -23.19 -8.84
C LEU A 171 7.05 -21.93 -8.96
N ARG A 172 8.10 -21.84 -8.14
CA ARG A 172 8.96 -20.68 -8.09
C ARG A 172 10.39 -21.04 -8.45
N PHE A 173 10.87 -20.45 -9.53
CA PHE A 173 12.28 -20.45 -9.88
C PHE A 173 12.98 -19.35 -9.07
N SER A 174 14.18 -19.63 -8.61
CA SER A 174 15.02 -18.63 -7.94
C SER A 174 16.19 -18.27 -8.84
N ASP A 175 16.86 -17.16 -8.52
CA ASP A 175 18.04 -16.70 -9.24
C ASP A 175 19.07 -17.81 -9.34
N PRO A 176 19.72 -17.98 -10.50
CA PRO A 176 20.77 -18.96 -10.68
C PRO A 176 21.94 -18.72 -9.72
N LEU A 177 22.38 -19.75 -9.06
CA LEU A 177 23.55 -19.71 -8.16
C LEU A 177 24.74 -20.33 -8.91
N PRO A 178 25.74 -19.55 -9.33
CA PRO A 178 26.94 -20.09 -9.94
C PRO A 178 27.70 -20.97 -8.95
N LEU A 179 27.96 -22.23 -9.29
CA LEU A 179 28.66 -23.16 -8.38
C LEU A 179 30.07 -22.69 -8.12
N SER A 180 30.72 -22.09 -9.12
CA SER A 180 32.08 -21.52 -9.02
C SER A 180 32.17 -20.43 -7.97
N SER A 181 31.16 -19.59 -7.80
CA SER A 181 31.15 -18.52 -6.79
C SER A 181 31.09 -19.04 -5.34
N ILE A 182 30.59 -20.25 -5.13
CA ILE A 182 30.46 -20.87 -3.80
C ILE A 182 31.67 -21.72 -3.46
N VAL A 183 32.23 -22.38 -4.47
CA VAL A 183 33.39 -23.28 -4.38
C VAL A 183 34.65 -22.48 -4.66
N GLN A 184 35.31 -21.99 -3.61
CA GLN A 184 36.59 -21.27 -3.71
C GLN A 184 37.73 -22.26 -3.90
N ASP A 185 38.78 -21.84 -4.60
CA ASP A 185 39.97 -22.63 -4.79
C ASP A 185 40.62 -23.01 -3.44
N GLY A 186 41.01 -24.27 -3.32
CA GLY A 186 41.67 -24.83 -2.11
C GLY A 186 40.75 -25.37 -1.02
N LEU A 187 39.41 -25.35 -1.21
CA LEU A 187 38.49 -26.02 -0.26
C LEU A 187 38.49 -27.53 -0.46
N LYS A 188 38.55 -28.27 0.68
CA LYS A 188 38.36 -29.74 0.62
C LYS A 188 36.94 -30.06 0.12
N PRO A 189 36.76 -31.08 -0.75
CA PRO A 189 35.48 -31.45 -1.37
C PRO A 189 34.32 -31.57 -0.35
N GLU A 190 34.54 -32.19 0.78
CA GLU A 190 33.52 -32.35 1.83
C GLU A 190 33.07 -31.02 2.44
N VAL A 191 33.99 -30.05 2.57
CA VAL A 191 33.71 -28.72 3.12
C VAL A 191 32.92 -27.90 2.11
N ALA A 192 33.32 -27.93 0.84
CA ALA A 192 32.61 -27.30 -0.26
C ALA A 192 31.17 -27.84 -0.38
N TYR A 193 31.00 -29.15 -0.38
CA TYR A 193 29.67 -29.76 -0.39
C TYR A 193 28.80 -29.34 0.80
N ARG A 194 29.35 -29.28 2.02
CA ARG A 194 28.63 -28.80 3.21
C ARG A 194 28.25 -27.33 3.07
N LYS A 195 29.12 -26.49 2.53
CA LYS A 195 28.86 -25.05 2.27
C LYS A 195 27.71 -24.88 1.27
N VAL A 196 27.79 -25.52 0.09
CA VAL A 196 26.74 -25.49 -0.93
C VAL A 196 25.41 -26.00 -0.38
N SER A 197 25.42 -27.14 0.31
CA SER A 197 24.19 -27.71 0.91
C SER A 197 23.61 -26.84 2.01
N ARG A 198 24.41 -26.08 2.75
CA ARG A 198 23.96 -25.14 3.77
C ARG A 198 23.30 -23.94 3.11
N ILE A 199 23.93 -23.32 2.11
CA ILE A 199 23.40 -22.18 1.36
C ILE A 199 22.05 -22.53 0.77
N LEU A 200 21.95 -23.64 0.05
CA LEU A 200 20.68 -24.10 -0.56
C LEU A 200 19.60 -24.36 0.49
N ARG A 201 19.92 -24.94 1.65
CA ARG A 201 18.95 -25.17 2.73
C ARG A 201 18.46 -23.86 3.37
N VAL A 202 19.34 -22.90 3.57
CA VAL A 202 18.99 -21.58 4.07
C VAL A 202 18.09 -20.87 3.07
N HIS A 203 18.47 -20.91 1.78
CA HIS A 203 17.67 -20.34 0.69
C HIS A 203 16.24 -20.93 0.66
N PHE A 204 16.08 -22.26 0.66
CA PHE A 204 14.74 -22.88 0.69
C PHE A 204 13.95 -22.54 1.96
N ARG A 205 14.62 -22.43 3.12
CA ARG A 205 13.96 -22.04 4.37
C ARG A 205 13.46 -20.59 4.30
N GLN A 206 14.26 -19.64 3.83
CA GLN A 206 13.88 -18.25 3.66
C GLN A 206 12.73 -18.11 2.67
N ARG A 207 12.83 -18.77 1.49
CA ARG A 207 11.77 -18.78 0.49
C ARG A 207 10.46 -19.39 1.01
N ARG A 208 10.56 -20.43 1.83
CA ARG A 208 9.38 -21.04 2.44
C ARG A 208 8.71 -20.07 3.43
N ILE A 209 9.48 -19.39 4.26
CA ILE A 209 8.95 -18.39 5.20
C ILE A 209 8.28 -17.24 4.44
N ALA A 210 8.91 -16.73 3.38
CA ALA A 210 8.34 -15.66 2.56
C ALA A 210 7.05 -16.05 1.83
N THR A 211 6.92 -17.33 1.40
CA THR A 211 5.77 -17.81 0.59
C THR A 211 4.64 -18.40 1.43
N VAL A 212 4.96 -19.19 2.42
CA VAL A 212 4.00 -19.96 3.23
C VAL A 212 3.77 -19.31 4.59
N GLY A 213 4.68 -18.43 4.97
CA GLY A 213 4.72 -17.83 6.31
C GLY A 213 5.45 -18.72 7.33
N PRO A 214 5.77 -18.18 8.47
CA PRO A 214 6.35 -18.92 9.59
C PRO A 214 5.35 -19.94 10.15
N ASP A 215 5.85 -20.91 10.91
CA ASP A 215 5.02 -21.99 11.50
C ASP A 215 3.97 -21.37 12.44
N LEU A 216 2.70 -21.45 12.04
CA LEU A 216 1.57 -20.97 12.82
C LEU A 216 1.35 -21.90 14.02
N SER A 217 1.95 -21.55 15.13
CA SER A 217 1.55 -22.18 16.41
C SER A 217 0.06 -21.91 16.63
N HIS A 218 -0.68 -22.96 17.05
CA HIS A 218 -2.10 -22.83 17.32
C HIS A 218 -2.41 -21.56 18.15
N ARG A 219 -3.50 -20.88 17.84
CA ARG A 219 -3.99 -19.70 18.59
C ARG A 219 -3.88 -19.87 20.11
N ARG A 220 -4.15 -21.10 20.62
CA ARG A 220 -3.99 -21.42 22.05
C ARG A 220 -2.53 -21.24 22.53
N THR A 221 -1.57 -21.64 21.76
CA THR A 221 -0.13 -21.48 22.07
C THR A 221 0.24 -20.00 22.08
N LEU A 222 -0.22 -19.23 21.09
CA LEU A 222 0.02 -17.79 21.01
C LEU A 222 -0.59 -17.05 22.22
N VAL A 223 -1.84 -17.34 22.55
CA VAL A 223 -2.51 -16.78 23.75
C VAL A 223 -1.74 -17.15 25.02
N ASN A 224 -1.26 -18.39 25.13
CA ASN A 224 -0.49 -18.80 26.32
C ASN A 224 0.85 -18.06 26.41
N VAL A 225 1.56 -17.86 25.29
CA VAL A 225 2.82 -17.09 25.27
C VAL A 225 2.57 -15.64 25.69
N VAL A 226 1.54 -15.01 25.15
CA VAL A 226 1.12 -13.64 25.55
C VAL A 226 0.80 -13.56 27.05
N MET A 227 0.15 -14.57 27.62
CA MET A 227 -0.16 -14.59 29.06
C MET A 227 1.08 -14.78 29.95
N HIS A 228 2.19 -15.28 29.40
CA HIS A 228 3.46 -15.44 30.13
C HIS A 228 4.42 -14.25 29.90
N ASP A 229 4.02 -13.28 29.08
CA ASP A 229 4.81 -12.09 28.83
C ASP A 229 5.03 -11.27 30.11
N PRO A 230 6.28 -10.81 30.40
CA PRO A 230 6.58 -10.04 31.60
C PRO A 230 5.71 -8.79 31.78
N GLY A 231 5.51 -8.02 30.68
CA GLY A 231 4.70 -6.80 30.71
C GLY A 231 3.21 -7.09 31.00
N VAL A 232 2.70 -8.21 30.50
CA VAL A 232 1.32 -8.65 30.81
C VAL A 232 1.19 -9.06 32.26
N ARG A 233 2.18 -9.79 32.82
CA ARG A 233 2.18 -10.17 34.22
C ARG A 233 2.27 -8.96 35.14
N ALA A 234 3.19 -8.03 34.85
CA ALA A 234 3.31 -6.78 35.62
C ALA A 234 1.99 -5.97 35.60
N ALA A 235 1.30 -5.91 34.43
CA ALA A 235 0.00 -5.23 34.33
C ALA A 235 -1.12 -5.97 35.11
N ILE A 236 -1.09 -7.29 35.17
CA ILE A 236 -2.01 -8.11 35.98
C ILE A 236 -1.78 -7.83 37.47
N ASP A 237 -0.53 -7.86 37.93
CA ASP A 237 -0.16 -7.64 39.33
C ASP A 237 -0.50 -6.21 39.76
N ALA A 238 -0.22 -5.20 38.89
CA ALA A 238 -0.57 -3.80 39.16
C ALA A 238 -2.08 -3.56 39.30
N GLU A 239 -2.91 -4.24 38.49
CA GLU A 239 -4.38 -4.11 38.55
C GLU A 239 -4.97 -4.94 39.72
N ALA A 240 -4.34 -6.07 40.09
CA ALA A 240 -4.83 -6.95 41.11
C ALA A 240 -4.49 -6.47 42.57
N GLY A 241 -3.35 -5.81 42.72
CA GLY A 241 -2.78 -5.53 44.06
C GLY A 241 -2.58 -6.81 44.87
N ASP A 242 -2.64 -6.73 46.15
CA ASP A 242 -2.38 -7.87 47.08
C ASP A 242 -3.52 -8.90 47.17
N SER A 243 -4.62 -8.73 46.44
CA SER A 243 -5.80 -9.59 46.54
C SER A 243 -5.75 -10.80 45.60
N ARG A 244 -5.61 -12.01 46.14
CA ARG A 244 -5.61 -13.28 45.38
C ARG A 244 -6.83 -13.46 44.50
N THR A 245 -8.02 -13.10 44.97
CA THR A 245 -9.29 -13.19 44.21
C THR A 245 -9.31 -12.21 43.04
N LYS A 246 -8.76 -11.00 43.24
CA LYS A 246 -8.60 -10.04 42.15
C LYS A 246 -7.57 -10.51 41.11
N LEU A 247 -6.47 -11.14 41.58
CA LEU A 247 -5.45 -11.69 40.69
C LEU A 247 -6.03 -12.73 39.73
N GLU A 248 -6.82 -13.67 40.24
CA GLU A 248 -7.47 -14.68 39.42
C GLU A 248 -8.46 -14.05 38.39
N ARG A 249 -9.26 -13.08 38.82
CA ARG A 249 -10.20 -12.35 37.94
C ARG A 249 -9.47 -11.54 36.87
N THR A 250 -8.39 -10.84 37.25
CA THR A 250 -7.60 -10.04 36.31
C THR A 250 -6.87 -10.93 35.32
N THR A 251 -6.33 -12.08 35.76
CA THR A 251 -5.72 -13.07 34.86
C THR A 251 -6.72 -13.62 33.84
N GLN A 252 -7.96 -13.93 34.27
CA GLN A 252 -9.03 -14.36 33.38
C GLN A 252 -9.42 -13.25 32.39
N LYS A 253 -9.46 -11.98 32.84
CA LYS A 253 -9.74 -10.80 32.04
C LYS A 253 -8.63 -10.61 30.96
N ALA A 254 -7.36 -10.71 31.33
CA ALA A 254 -6.25 -10.66 30.41
C ALA A 254 -6.33 -11.77 29.35
N ARG A 255 -6.64 -13.01 29.77
CA ARG A 255 -6.84 -14.14 28.84
C ARG A 255 -8.01 -13.89 27.87
N LYS A 256 -9.11 -13.30 28.32
CA LYS A 256 -10.24 -12.90 27.46
C LYS A 256 -9.79 -11.85 26.44
N TYR A 257 -8.97 -10.86 26.86
CA TYR A 257 -8.40 -9.86 25.94
C TYR A 257 -7.50 -10.51 24.91
N ALA A 258 -6.58 -11.40 25.30
CA ALA A 258 -5.73 -12.11 24.36
C ALA A 258 -6.53 -12.96 23.36
N GLN A 259 -7.63 -13.58 23.80
CA GLN A 259 -8.56 -14.31 22.93
C GLN A 259 -9.38 -13.38 22.03
N GLU A 260 -9.77 -12.20 22.50
CA GLU A 260 -10.45 -11.18 21.69
C GLU A 260 -9.56 -10.70 20.54
N ILE A 261 -8.29 -10.40 20.84
CA ILE A 261 -7.30 -9.87 19.92
C ILE A 261 -6.85 -10.92 18.90
N ALA A 262 -6.44 -12.11 19.34
CA ALA A 262 -5.66 -13.05 18.54
C ALA A 262 -6.35 -13.53 17.26
N ALA A 263 -5.66 -13.44 16.13
CA ALA A 263 -6.02 -14.08 14.87
C ALA A 263 -5.99 -15.61 14.94
N HIS A 264 -6.60 -16.26 13.96
CA HIS A 264 -6.59 -17.71 13.81
C HIS A 264 -6.61 -18.09 12.33
N ILE A 265 -5.49 -17.95 11.65
CA ILE A 265 -5.43 -18.24 10.21
C ILE A 265 -5.79 -19.71 9.93
N SER A 266 -6.68 -19.89 8.97
CA SER A 266 -7.13 -21.21 8.51
C SER A 266 -7.08 -21.25 6.98
N TYR A 267 -6.11 -21.93 6.42
CA TYR A 267 -5.92 -21.98 4.97
C TYR A 267 -7.10 -22.57 4.20
N PRO A 268 -7.85 -23.57 4.68
CA PRO A 268 -9.10 -23.98 4.03
C PRO A 268 -10.09 -22.81 3.91
N THR A 269 -10.22 -21.98 4.96
CA THR A 269 -11.08 -20.80 4.93
C THR A 269 -10.53 -19.76 3.95
N VAL A 270 -9.23 -19.51 3.97
CA VAL A 270 -8.55 -18.58 3.04
C VAL A 270 -8.85 -18.96 1.59
N ARG A 271 -8.76 -20.26 1.21
CA ARG A 271 -9.06 -20.71 -0.15
C ARG A 271 -10.51 -20.50 -0.58
N VAL A 272 -11.45 -20.73 0.33
CA VAL A 272 -12.87 -20.48 0.05
C VAL A 272 -13.11 -18.98 -0.16
N VAL A 273 -12.54 -18.17 0.73
CA VAL A 273 -12.66 -16.71 0.65
C VAL A 273 -11.96 -16.16 -0.59
N GLU A 274 -10.76 -16.65 -0.92
CA GLU A 274 -10.02 -16.27 -2.14
C GLU A 274 -10.85 -16.52 -3.41
N ARG A 275 -11.44 -17.70 -3.55
CA ARG A 275 -12.30 -18.02 -4.72
C ARG A 275 -13.52 -17.11 -4.78
N PHE A 276 -14.15 -16.89 -3.63
CA PHE A 276 -15.28 -15.98 -3.53
C PHE A 276 -14.89 -14.55 -3.89
N LEU A 277 -13.77 -14.05 -3.36
CA LEU A 277 -13.26 -12.72 -3.69
C LEU A 277 -12.88 -12.62 -5.17
N GLY A 278 -12.20 -13.63 -5.74
CA GLY A 278 -11.89 -13.67 -7.16
C GLY A 278 -13.14 -13.57 -8.04
N TRP A 279 -14.23 -14.28 -7.65
CA TRP A 279 -15.52 -14.13 -8.34
C TRP A 279 -16.11 -12.72 -8.17
N VAL A 280 -16.04 -12.13 -6.95
CA VAL A 280 -16.54 -10.78 -6.67
C VAL A 280 -15.77 -9.75 -7.48
N TRP A 281 -14.43 -9.80 -7.45
CA TRP A 281 -13.59 -8.82 -8.18
C TRP A 281 -13.83 -8.87 -9.67
N ASN A 282 -13.88 -10.06 -10.28
CA ASN A 282 -14.15 -10.23 -11.72
C ASN A 282 -15.60 -9.87 -12.11
N ARG A 283 -16.51 -9.74 -11.14
CA ARG A 283 -17.91 -9.37 -11.40
C ARG A 283 -18.16 -7.87 -11.27
N ILE A 284 -17.45 -7.23 -10.34
CA ILE A 284 -17.66 -5.82 -10.00
C ILE A 284 -16.68 -4.93 -10.77
N TYR A 285 -15.43 -5.37 -10.92
CA TYR A 285 -14.37 -4.59 -11.55
C TYR A 285 -13.91 -5.20 -12.89
N ASP A 286 -13.48 -4.35 -13.80
CA ASP A 286 -12.90 -4.74 -15.10
C ASP A 286 -11.44 -5.24 -14.98
N GLY A 287 -10.94 -5.42 -13.78
CA GLY A 287 -9.61 -5.94 -13.47
C GLY A 287 -8.91 -5.19 -12.35
N ILE A 288 -7.78 -5.73 -11.93
CA ILE A 288 -6.88 -5.16 -10.93
C ILE A 288 -5.54 -4.94 -11.62
N GLU A 289 -5.12 -3.69 -11.74
CA GLU A 289 -3.80 -3.32 -12.24
C GLU A 289 -2.83 -3.14 -11.06
N MET A 290 -1.69 -3.82 -11.13
CA MET A 290 -0.69 -3.79 -10.06
C MET A 290 0.62 -3.25 -10.61
N SER A 291 1.26 -2.35 -9.86
CA SER A 291 2.56 -1.79 -10.23
C SER A 291 3.56 -1.91 -9.08
N HIS A 292 4.82 -2.09 -9.44
CA HIS A 292 5.97 -2.16 -8.52
C HIS A 292 5.91 -3.32 -7.51
N VAL A 293 5.25 -4.43 -7.87
CA VAL A 293 5.07 -5.61 -6.99
C VAL A 293 6.39 -6.34 -6.73
N ASP A 294 7.36 -6.23 -7.63
CA ASP A 294 8.68 -6.86 -7.51
C ASP A 294 9.41 -6.41 -6.23
N ARG A 295 9.21 -5.17 -5.78
CA ARG A 295 9.70 -4.65 -4.51
C ARG A 295 9.33 -5.54 -3.32
N LEU A 296 8.10 -6.07 -3.31
CA LEU A 296 7.66 -6.98 -2.25
C LEU A 296 8.46 -8.29 -2.25
N HIS A 297 8.80 -8.78 -3.44
CA HIS A 297 9.58 -10.02 -3.56
C HIS A 297 11.04 -9.85 -3.12
N GLU A 298 11.60 -8.65 -3.31
CA GLU A 298 12.96 -8.32 -2.88
C GLU A 298 13.06 -8.28 -1.37
N ILE A 299 12.17 -7.52 -0.70
CA ILE A 299 12.21 -7.32 0.74
C ILE A 299 11.69 -8.51 1.57
N ALA A 300 10.76 -9.31 1.03
CA ALA A 300 10.15 -10.44 1.75
C ALA A 300 11.13 -11.56 2.12
N ARG A 301 12.37 -11.51 1.63
CA ARG A 301 13.41 -12.51 1.92
C ARG A 301 14.03 -12.31 3.30
N ASP A 302 14.28 -11.08 3.66
CA ASP A 302 15.17 -10.71 4.76
C ASP A 302 14.55 -9.70 5.74
N HIS A 303 13.34 -9.20 5.46
CA HIS A 303 12.66 -8.19 6.25
C HIS A 303 11.28 -8.65 6.72
N GLU A 304 10.85 -8.07 7.82
CA GLU A 304 9.48 -8.14 8.31
C GLU A 304 8.66 -7.02 7.69
N ILE A 305 7.64 -7.37 6.89
CA ILE A 305 6.86 -6.38 6.15
C ILE A 305 5.67 -5.90 6.97
N VAL A 306 5.58 -4.58 7.12
CA VAL A 306 4.40 -3.88 7.61
C VAL A 306 3.75 -3.15 6.45
N TYR A 307 2.65 -3.68 5.93
CA TYR A 307 1.87 -3.01 4.89
C TYR A 307 1.11 -1.84 5.48
N ALA A 308 1.31 -0.67 4.92
CA ALA A 308 0.68 0.59 5.31
C ALA A 308 -0.13 1.18 4.14
N PRO A 309 -1.31 0.61 3.83
CA PRO A 309 -2.12 1.11 2.72
C PRO A 309 -2.87 2.39 3.07
N CYS A 310 -3.21 3.21 2.04
CA CYS A 310 -4.24 4.22 2.16
C CYS A 310 -5.61 3.55 2.36
N HIS A 311 -6.53 4.25 3.04
CA HIS A 311 -7.84 3.67 3.36
C HIS A 311 -8.96 4.35 2.57
N ARG A 312 -9.41 3.71 1.50
CA ARG A 312 -10.42 4.22 0.55
C ARG A 312 -11.77 3.51 0.68
N SER A 313 -11.74 2.17 0.81
CA SER A 313 -12.90 1.31 0.81
C SER A 313 -12.86 0.29 1.95
N HIS A 314 -14.00 -0.26 2.32
CA HIS A 314 -14.09 -1.43 3.20
C HIS A 314 -13.45 -2.69 2.61
N PHE A 315 -13.18 -2.69 1.31
CA PHE A 315 -12.59 -3.84 0.63
C PHE A 315 -11.06 -3.80 0.54
N ASP A 316 -10.41 -2.68 0.91
CA ASP A 316 -8.97 -2.48 0.75
C ASP A 316 -8.15 -3.62 1.37
N TYR A 317 -8.43 -4.00 2.62
CA TYR A 317 -7.69 -5.05 3.31
C TYR A 317 -7.94 -6.45 2.72
N LEU A 318 -9.12 -6.70 2.15
CA LEU A 318 -9.40 -7.95 1.44
C LEU A 318 -8.68 -7.99 0.09
N LEU A 319 -8.61 -6.85 -0.58
CA LEU A 319 -7.94 -6.70 -1.85
C LEU A 319 -6.42 -6.87 -1.69
N LEU A 320 -5.80 -6.22 -0.70
CA LEU A 320 -4.38 -6.39 -0.43
C LEU A 320 -4.04 -7.83 -0.06
N SER A 321 -4.81 -8.45 0.85
CA SER A 321 -4.63 -9.85 1.20
C SER A 321 -4.77 -10.77 -0.02
N TYR A 322 -5.73 -10.50 -0.92
CA TYR A 322 -5.92 -11.23 -2.17
C TYR A 322 -4.70 -11.10 -3.08
N ILE A 323 -4.20 -9.88 -3.29
CA ILE A 323 -3.02 -9.59 -4.12
C ILE A 323 -1.79 -10.29 -3.56
N VAL A 324 -1.47 -10.07 -2.28
CA VAL A 324 -0.30 -10.67 -1.60
C VAL A 324 -0.33 -12.19 -1.71
N TYR A 325 -1.52 -12.80 -1.55
CA TYR A 325 -1.69 -14.24 -1.75
C TYR A 325 -1.40 -14.67 -3.18
N HIS A 326 -1.89 -13.96 -4.20
CA HIS A 326 -1.65 -14.28 -5.62
C HIS A 326 -0.20 -14.04 -6.02
N GLN A 327 0.49 -13.09 -5.39
CA GLN A 327 1.92 -12.85 -5.56
C GLN A 327 2.80 -13.91 -4.90
N GLY A 328 2.23 -14.94 -4.31
CA GLY A 328 3.02 -16.01 -3.70
C GLY A 328 3.69 -15.63 -2.38
N LEU A 329 3.22 -14.59 -1.73
CA LEU A 329 3.70 -14.14 -0.43
C LEU A 329 2.79 -14.66 0.70
N SER A 330 3.31 -14.62 1.94
CA SER A 330 2.54 -14.98 3.12
C SER A 330 1.44 -13.95 3.39
N LEU A 331 0.26 -14.44 3.83
CA LEU A 331 -0.83 -13.55 4.20
C LEU A 331 -0.46 -12.68 5.40
N PRO A 332 -0.73 -11.36 5.36
CA PRO A 332 -0.50 -10.49 6.49
C PRO A 332 -1.51 -10.74 7.61
N HIS A 333 -1.09 -10.45 8.83
CA HIS A 333 -2.00 -10.26 9.95
C HIS A 333 -2.63 -8.87 9.85
N VAL A 334 -3.95 -8.81 9.65
CA VAL A 334 -4.68 -7.56 9.39
C VAL A 334 -5.24 -6.98 10.68
N ALA A 335 -4.88 -5.75 11.01
CA ALA A 335 -5.45 -5.03 12.15
C ALA A 335 -6.87 -4.56 11.85
N ALA A 336 -7.86 -5.17 12.47
CA ALA A 336 -9.27 -4.88 12.26
C ALA A 336 -9.90 -4.24 13.50
N GLY A 337 -10.76 -3.25 13.31
CA GLY A 337 -11.54 -2.67 14.41
C GLY A 337 -12.48 -3.71 15.03
N ILE A 338 -12.64 -3.66 16.35
CA ILE A 338 -13.51 -4.60 17.11
C ILE A 338 -14.97 -4.63 16.60
N ASN A 339 -15.41 -3.56 15.95
CA ASN A 339 -16.74 -3.50 15.33
C ASN A 339 -16.93 -4.51 14.18
N LEU A 340 -15.85 -5.01 13.57
CA LEU A 340 -15.89 -6.05 12.55
C LEU A 340 -15.92 -7.47 13.15
N ASN A 341 -15.75 -7.60 14.47
CA ASN A 341 -15.86 -8.89 15.17
C ASN A 341 -17.32 -9.32 15.41
N MET A 342 -18.12 -9.27 14.35
CA MET A 342 -19.51 -9.71 14.37
C MET A 342 -19.63 -11.23 14.26
N PRO A 343 -20.75 -11.83 14.72
CA PRO A 343 -21.02 -13.24 14.49
C PRO A 343 -20.87 -13.62 13.01
N PHE A 344 -20.33 -14.80 12.72
CA PHE A 344 -20.01 -15.35 11.40
C PHE A 344 -18.91 -14.56 10.65
N ILE A 345 -19.08 -13.26 10.36
CA ILE A 345 -18.13 -12.43 9.62
C ILE A 345 -16.81 -12.32 10.39
N GLY A 346 -16.88 -11.96 11.69
CA GLY A 346 -15.69 -11.87 12.52
C GLY A 346 -14.92 -13.18 12.61
N ALA A 347 -15.63 -14.32 12.61
CA ALA A 347 -14.98 -15.63 12.60
C ALA A 347 -14.28 -15.92 11.25
N ILE A 348 -14.84 -15.52 10.11
CA ILE A 348 -14.25 -15.66 8.78
C ILE A 348 -13.03 -14.77 8.66
N LEU A 349 -13.15 -13.48 9.01
CA LEU A 349 -12.04 -12.52 8.97
C LEU A 349 -10.88 -12.97 9.88
N ARG A 350 -11.19 -13.44 11.09
CA ARG A 350 -10.19 -14.00 12.03
C ARG A 350 -9.46 -15.19 11.42
N ARG A 351 -10.17 -16.05 10.68
CA ARG A 351 -9.57 -17.19 9.97
C ARG A 351 -8.83 -16.78 8.70
N GLY A 352 -9.07 -15.57 8.19
CA GLY A 352 -8.31 -14.92 7.12
C GLY A 352 -7.07 -14.18 7.59
N GLY A 353 -6.82 -14.05 8.91
CA GLY A 353 -5.65 -13.35 9.45
C GLY A 353 -5.99 -12.09 10.25
N ALA A 354 -7.27 -11.69 10.33
CA ALA A 354 -7.63 -10.50 11.10
C ALA A 354 -7.42 -10.69 12.60
N PHE A 355 -6.76 -9.72 13.24
CA PHE A 355 -6.73 -9.55 14.69
C PHE A 355 -7.47 -8.27 15.07
N TYR A 356 -8.08 -8.25 16.24
CA TYR A 356 -9.02 -7.19 16.59
C TYR A 356 -8.45 -6.21 17.59
N LEU A 357 -8.69 -4.92 17.35
CA LEU A 357 -8.30 -3.84 18.24
C LEU A 357 -9.48 -2.94 18.61
N ARG A 358 -9.47 -2.44 19.82
CA ARG A 358 -10.43 -1.47 20.32
C ARG A 358 -10.05 -0.07 19.84
N ARG A 359 -11.03 0.81 19.66
CA ARG A 359 -10.81 2.19 19.17
C ARG A 359 -9.90 3.03 20.06
N SER A 360 -9.87 2.75 21.34
CA SER A 360 -9.03 3.45 22.31
C SER A 360 -8.55 2.50 23.39
N PHE A 361 -7.29 2.64 23.76
CA PHE A 361 -6.66 1.96 24.89
C PHE A 361 -6.54 2.87 26.13
N LYS A 362 -7.00 4.13 26.01
CA LYS A 362 -6.89 5.15 27.04
C LYS A 362 -7.58 4.64 28.35
N GLY A 363 -6.82 4.59 29.44
CA GLY A 363 -7.32 4.13 30.74
C GLY A 363 -7.35 2.61 30.93
N ASN A 364 -6.97 1.78 29.93
CA ASN A 364 -6.93 0.32 30.06
C ASN A 364 -5.51 -0.23 29.86
N ARG A 365 -4.66 -0.08 30.89
CA ARG A 365 -3.27 -0.52 30.85
C ARG A 365 -3.14 -2.02 30.59
N LEU A 366 -4.00 -2.86 31.19
CA LEU A 366 -3.99 -4.29 30.99
C LEU A 366 -4.24 -4.68 29.52
N TYR A 367 -5.23 -4.04 28.87
CA TYR A 367 -5.50 -4.29 27.45
C TYR A 367 -4.32 -3.88 26.56
N ALA A 368 -3.71 -2.72 26.83
CA ALA A 368 -2.55 -2.23 26.11
C ALA A 368 -1.35 -3.19 26.24
N ALA A 369 -1.06 -3.69 27.43
CA ALA A 369 0.00 -4.66 27.68
C ALA A 369 -0.24 -5.98 26.91
N VAL A 370 -1.46 -6.51 26.96
CA VAL A 370 -1.83 -7.75 26.23
C VAL A 370 -1.71 -7.54 24.73
N PHE A 371 -2.10 -6.36 24.20
CA PHE A 371 -2.04 -6.04 22.78
C PHE A 371 -0.58 -5.89 22.31
N SER A 372 0.26 -5.16 23.05
CA SER A 372 1.69 -5.01 22.75
C SER A 372 2.42 -6.34 22.76
N ALA A 373 2.17 -7.20 23.77
CA ALA A 373 2.73 -8.53 23.83
C ALA A 373 2.29 -9.40 22.64
N TYR A 374 1.04 -9.30 22.22
CA TYR A 374 0.54 -10.00 21.03
C TYR A 374 1.24 -9.52 19.76
N LEU A 375 1.36 -8.22 19.55
CA LEU A 375 1.99 -7.62 18.37
C LEU A 375 3.47 -8.00 18.29
N ARG A 376 4.19 -7.93 19.44
CA ARG A 376 5.58 -8.38 19.54
C ARG A 376 5.71 -9.85 19.13
N GLN A 377 4.82 -10.73 19.59
CA GLN A 377 4.86 -12.14 19.24
C GLN A 377 4.61 -12.41 17.73
N ILE A 378 3.86 -11.57 17.05
CA ILE A 378 3.67 -11.64 15.58
C ILE A 378 4.98 -11.25 14.89
N LEU A 379 5.56 -10.10 15.23
CA LEU A 379 6.81 -9.60 14.66
C LEU A 379 7.98 -10.56 14.90
N VAL A 380 8.17 -11.01 16.14
CA VAL A 380 9.25 -11.95 16.50
C VAL A 380 9.18 -13.28 15.73
N ARG A 381 7.99 -13.68 15.31
CA ARG A 381 7.78 -14.90 14.51
C ARG A 381 7.94 -14.72 13.02
N GLY A 382 8.11 -13.50 12.55
CA GLY A 382 8.26 -13.18 11.12
C GLY A 382 6.94 -13.19 10.36
N HIS A 383 5.86 -12.70 10.96
CA HIS A 383 4.59 -12.53 10.29
C HIS A 383 4.41 -11.09 9.82
N SER A 384 4.15 -10.90 8.54
CA SER A 384 3.79 -9.59 8.02
C SER A 384 2.48 -9.07 8.64
N ILE A 385 2.39 -7.75 8.77
CA ILE A 385 1.25 -7.06 9.38
C ILE A 385 0.69 -6.05 8.39
N GLU A 386 -0.61 -5.84 8.43
CA GLU A 386 -1.30 -4.82 7.65
C GLU A 386 -2.14 -3.95 8.59
N TYR A 387 -1.98 -2.63 8.51
CA TYR A 387 -2.87 -1.69 9.16
C TYR A 387 -2.89 -0.32 8.47
N PHE A 388 -4.02 0.36 8.58
CA PHE A 388 -4.23 1.69 8.03
C PHE A 388 -3.74 2.76 9.01
N VAL A 389 -2.66 3.44 8.66
CA VAL A 389 -2.06 4.51 9.48
C VAL A 389 -3.04 5.68 9.66
N GLU A 390 -3.92 5.90 8.69
CA GLU A 390 -5.00 6.89 8.75
C GLU A 390 -6.03 6.61 9.86
N GLY A 391 -6.17 5.35 10.28
CA GLY A 391 -7.11 4.91 11.32
C GLY A 391 -8.58 5.12 10.97
N GLY A 392 -8.92 5.43 9.75
CA GLY A 392 -10.27 5.58 9.21
C GLY A 392 -10.25 5.79 7.71
N ARG A 393 -11.40 5.55 7.04
CA ARG A 393 -11.53 5.76 5.58
C ARG A 393 -11.61 7.25 5.25
N SER A 394 -10.91 7.66 4.18
CA SER A 394 -11.09 8.97 3.58
C SER A 394 -12.47 9.05 2.90
N ARG A 395 -13.22 10.12 3.16
CA ARG A 395 -14.50 10.42 2.49
C ARG A 395 -14.34 11.43 1.38
N THR A 396 -13.25 12.17 1.41
CA THR A 396 -12.97 13.24 0.45
C THR A 396 -11.97 12.86 -0.63
N GLY A 397 -11.37 11.66 -0.53
CA GLY A 397 -10.28 11.24 -1.41
C GLY A 397 -8.89 11.76 -1.00
N ARG A 398 -8.80 12.67 -0.05
CA ARG A 398 -7.54 13.14 0.53
C ARG A 398 -7.01 12.15 1.56
N LEU A 399 -5.70 12.07 1.70
CA LEU A 399 -5.09 11.30 2.79
C LEU A 399 -5.38 11.97 4.14
N LEU A 400 -5.77 11.18 5.12
CA LEU A 400 -5.97 11.67 6.48
C LEU A 400 -4.63 11.81 7.22
N ALA A 401 -4.62 12.55 8.32
CA ALA A 401 -3.44 12.63 9.18
C ALA A 401 -3.09 11.27 9.78
N PRO A 402 -1.79 10.92 9.85
CA PRO A 402 -1.36 9.65 10.44
C PRO A 402 -1.70 9.60 11.93
N LYS A 403 -2.07 8.40 12.39
CA LYS A 403 -2.33 8.11 13.81
C LYS A 403 -1.21 7.27 14.37
N GLY A 404 -0.42 7.84 15.25
CA GLY A 404 0.76 7.21 15.83
C GLY A 404 0.51 5.98 16.70
N GLY A 405 -0.75 5.63 17.05
CA GLY A 405 -1.03 4.56 18.01
C GLY A 405 -0.49 3.17 17.61
N MET A 406 -0.80 2.71 16.40
CA MET A 406 -0.30 1.42 15.89
C MET A 406 1.20 1.51 15.56
N LEU A 407 1.65 2.63 15.01
CA LEU A 407 3.07 2.89 14.75
C LEU A 407 3.88 2.76 16.04
N ALA A 408 3.45 3.43 17.12
CA ALA A 408 4.08 3.39 18.43
C ALA A 408 4.20 1.96 18.99
N MET A 409 3.15 1.16 18.81
CA MET A 409 3.17 -0.23 19.27
C MET A 409 4.06 -1.12 18.41
N THR A 410 4.11 -0.91 17.11
CA THR A 410 4.98 -1.64 16.18
C THR A 410 6.45 -1.30 16.46
N VAL A 411 6.78 -0.02 16.50
CA VAL A 411 8.15 0.47 16.80
C VAL A 411 8.60 -0.01 18.18
N GLY A 412 7.75 0.14 19.20
CA GLY A 412 8.07 -0.32 20.54
C GLY A 412 8.23 -1.83 20.66
N SER A 413 7.43 -2.61 19.96
CA SER A 413 7.56 -4.07 19.91
C SER A 413 8.87 -4.48 19.24
N TYR A 414 9.30 -3.75 18.20
CA TYR A 414 10.56 -4.00 17.52
C TYR A 414 11.78 -3.64 18.40
N ILE A 415 11.78 -2.47 19.01
CA ILE A 415 12.86 -2.04 19.92
C ILE A 415 13.03 -3.02 21.08
N SER A 416 11.93 -3.55 21.63
CA SER A 416 11.97 -4.51 22.76
C SER A 416 12.58 -5.86 22.39
N GLU A 417 12.42 -6.35 21.15
CA GLU A 417 12.96 -7.63 20.70
C GLU A 417 13.26 -7.60 19.19
N PRO A 418 14.36 -6.94 18.76
CA PRO A 418 14.72 -6.84 17.35
C PRO A 418 15.24 -8.18 16.83
N ARG A 419 14.59 -8.75 15.80
CA ARG A 419 15.01 -10.00 15.15
C ARG A 419 15.26 -9.86 13.66
N LEU A 420 14.23 -9.57 12.90
CA LEU A 420 14.31 -9.28 11.47
C LEU A 420 14.09 -7.78 11.28
N PRO A 421 14.86 -7.11 10.42
CA PRO A 421 14.63 -5.71 10.12
C PRO A 421 13.18 -5.47 9.68
N VAL A 422 12.55 -4.47 10.27
CA VAL A 422 11.17 -4.08 9.94
C VAL A 422 11.19 -3.05 8.81
N VAL A 423 10.34 -3.28 7.82
CA VAL A 423 10.17 -2.39 6.68
C VAL A 423 8.69 -2.05 6.53
N PHE A 424 8.37 -0.75 6.43
CA PHE A 424 7.04 -0.28 6.12
C PHE A 424 6.89 -0.14 4.61
N VAL A 425 5.79 -0.66 4.08
CA VAL A 425 5.48 -0.60 2.65
C VAL A 425 4.22 0.23 2.46
N PRO A 426 4.35 1.47 1.98
CA PRO A 426 3.20 2.26 1.56
C PRO A 426 2.49 1.56 0.40
N VAL A 427 1.15 1.49 0.43
CA VAL A 427 0.36 0.93 -0.65
C VAL A 427 -0.74 1.92 -1.05
N TYR A 428 -0.78 2.26 -2.32
CA TYR A 428 -1.82 3.12 -2.87
C TYR A 428 -2.93 2.29 -3.51
N PHE A 429 -4.18 2.61 -3.17
CA PHE A 429 -5.37 2.11 -3.84
C PHE A 429 -6.01 3.20 -4.67
N GLY A 430 -6.16 2.99 -5.97
CA GLY A 430 -6.89 3.84 -6.89
C GLY A 430 -8.13 3.13 -7.41
N TYR A 431 -9.29 3.73 -7.24
CA TYR A 431 -10.55 3.22 -7.77
C TYR A 431 -11.06 4.17 -8.87
N GLU A 432 -11.66 3.63 -9.91
CA GLU A 432 -12.36 4.44 -10.92
C GLU A 432 -13.80 4.77 -10.51
N LYS A 433 -14.42 3.91 -9.70
CA LYS A 433 -15.72 4.13 -9.07
C LYS A 433 -15.75 3.45 -7.70
N LEU A 434 -16.36 4.08 -6.71
CA LEU A 434 -16.45 3.54 -5.35
C LEU A 434 -17.82 2.92 -5.11
N ILE A 435 -17.84 1.72 -4.54
CA ILE A 435 -19.08 1.03 -4.14
C ILE A 435 -19.80 1.82 -3.04
N GLU A 436 -19.07 2.49 -2.16
CA GLU A 436 -19.57 3.31 -1.06
C GLU A 436 -19.85 4.77 -1.44
N GLY A 437 -19.77 5.15 -2.72
CA GLY A 437 -19.83 6.55 -3.16
C GLY A 437 -21.07 7.30 -2.66
N ASP A 438 -22.26 6.74 -2.84
CA ASP A 438 -23.53 7.35 -2.43
C ASP A 438 -23.61 7.53 -0.89
N SER A 439 -23.05 6.59 -0.13
CA SER A 439 -22.95 6.68 1.32
C SER A 439 -22.02 7.83 1.76
N PHE A 440 -20.92 8.05 1.05
CA PHE A 440 -20.00 9.16 1.34
C PHE A 440 -20.65 10.52 1.08
N ILE A 441 -21.41 10.65 -0.01
CA ILE A 441 -22.17 11.89 -0.29
C ILE A 441 -23.17 12.16 0.84
N SER A 442 -23.93 11.15 1.26
CA SER A 442 -24.92 11.29 2.33
C SER A 442 -24.29 11.71 3.66
N GLU A 443 -23.17 11.10 4.04
CA GLU A 443 -22.40 11.48 5.25
C GLU A 443 -21.85 12.92 5.17
N LEU A 444 -21.30 13.32 4.02
CA LEU A 444 -20.78 14.68 3.79
C LEU A 444 -21.91 15.73 3.78
N GLY A 445 -23.12 15.35 3.36
CA GLY A 445 -24.32 16.17 3.42
C GLY A 445 -24.92 16.32 4.83
N GLY A 446 -24.28 15.76 5.88
CA GLY A 446 -24.71 15.90 7.27
C GLY A 446 -25.63 14.78 7.77
N ALA A 447 -25.88 13.72 6.98
CA ALA A 447 -26.63 12.56 7.44
C ALA A 447 -25.90 11.80 8.55
N GLN A 448 -26.64 11.25 9.51
CA GLN A 448 -26.05 10.45 10.56
C GLN A 448 -25.35 9.23 9.98
N LYS A 449 -24.14 8.98 10.48
CA LYS A 449 -23.29 7.86 10.10
C LYS A 449 -24.02 6.54 10.24
N GLN A 450 -24.45 5.95 9.13
CA GLN A 450 -25.08 4.63 9.14
C GLN A 450 -24.03 3.55 9.45
N LYS A 451 -24.47 2.51 10.18
CA LYS A 451 -23.63 1.31 10.37
C LYS A 451 -23.58 0.52 9.07
N GLU A 452 -22.68 0.88 8.20
CA GLU A 452 -22.41 0.09 6.99
C GLU A 452 -21.90 -1.30 7.37
N SER A 453 -22.48 -2.33 6.78
CA SER A 453 -22.00 -3.69 6.90
C SER A 453 -21.48 -4.15 5.55
N LEU A 454 -20.29 -4.76 5.52
CA LEU A 454 -19.71 -5.42 4.34
C LEU A 454 -20.72 -6.33 3.63
N PHE A 455 -21.59 -6.99 4.41
CA PHE A 455 -22.64 -7.88 3.89
C PHE A 455 -23.79 -7.12 3.25
N GLY A 456 -24.10 -5.93 3.76
CA GLY A 456 -25.12 -5.06 3.17
C GLY A 456 -24.70 -4.55 1.79
N LEU A 457 -23.43 -4.19 1.64
CA LEU A 457 -22.84 -3.77 0.36
C LEU A 457 -22.83 -4.90 -0.67
N ILE A 458 -22.38 -6.11 -0.30
CA ILE A 458 -22.38 -7.28 -1.21
C ILE A 458 -23.81 -7.75 -1.51
N ARG A 459 -24.74 -7.59 -0.60
CA ARG A 459 -26.14 -8.00 -0.76
C ARG A 459 -26.96 -7.07 -1.65
N SER A 460 -26.46 -5.87 -1.92
CA SER A 460 -27.05 -4.98 -2.90
C SER A 460 -26.89 -5.58 -4.30
N VAL A 461 -27.92 -6.29 -4.77
CA VAL A 461 -27.97 -6.91 -6.11
C VAL A 461 -27.76 -5.87 -7.22
N LYS A 462 -28.03 -4.59 -6.94
CA LYS A 462 -27.83 -3.48 -7.85
C LYS A 462 -26.33 -3.25 -8.10
N SER A 463 -25.48 -3.23 -7.04
CA SER A 463 -24.04 -3.04 -7.18
C SER A 463 -23.34 -4.17 -7.94
N LEU A 464 -23.87 -5.39 -7.93
CA LEU A 464 -23.32 -6.52 -8.71
C LEU A 464 -23.63 -6.43 -10.23
N ARG A 465 -24.49 -5.52 -10.65
CA ARG A 465 -24.84 -5.30 -12.06
C ARG A 465 -24.18 -4.08 -12.66
N GLU A 466 -23.65 -3.19 -11.84
CA GLU A 466 -22.91 -2.00 -12.27
C GLU A 466 -21.44 -2.33 -12.49
N ASN A 467 -20.86 -1.66 -13.48
CA ASN A 467 -19.42 -1.70 -13.72
C ASN A 467 -18.75 -0.59 -12.91
N PHE A 468 -17.74 -0.95 -12.11
CA PHE A 468 -16.98 -0.02 -11.28
C PHE A 468 -15.59 0.31 -11.88
N GLY A 469 -15.36 -0.07 -13.14
CA GLY A 469 -14.08 0.15 -13.80
C GLY A 469 -12.94 -0.69 -13.21
N LYS A 470 -11.73 -0.20 -13.30
CA LYS A 470 -10.54 -0.89 -12.78
C LYS A 470 -10.18 -0.46 -11.36
N VAL A 471 -9.42 -1.32 -10.69
CA VAL A 471 -8.73 -0.99 -9.44
C VAL A 471 -7.23 -1.00 -9.68
N TYR A 472 -6.56 0.05 -9.24
CA TYR A 472 -5.11 0.23 -9.35
C TYR A 472 -4.48 0.05 -7.97
N VAL A 473 -3.43 -0.75 -7.90
CA VAL A 473 -2.70 -1.01 -6.65
C VAL A 473 -1.22 -0.84 -6.89
N ASN A 474 -0.66 0.25 -6.39
CA ASN A 474 0.75 0.56 -6.52
C ASN A 474 1.47 0.33 -5.20
N ILE A 475 2.59 -0.38 -5.26
CA ILE A 475 3.48 -0.59 -4.12
C ILE A 475 4.51 0.55 -4.10
N GLY A 476 4.47 1.33 -3.03
CA GLY A 476 5.42 2.43 -2.80
C GLY A 476 6.83 1.96 -2.48
N GLU A 477 7.76 2.92 -2.36
CA GLU A 477 9.12 2.64 -1.91
C GLU A 477 9.09 2.12 -0.47
N PRO A 478 9.78 1.00 -0.20
CA PRO A 478 9.90 0.47 1.15
C PRO A 478 10.64 1.44 2.08
N ILE A 479 10.11 1.63 3.28
CA ILE A 479 10.67 2.51 4.32
C ILE A 479 11.27 1.64 5.43
N PRO A 480 12.59 1.44 5.49
CA PRO A 480 13.23 0.70 6.57
C PRO A 480 13.13 1.46 7.90
N LEU A 481 12.79 0.75 8.98
CA LEU A 481 12.66 1.35 10.31
C LEU A 481 14.02 1.66 10.96
N GLU A 482 15.02 0.81 10.76
CA GLU A 482 16.32 0.93 11.45
C GLU A 482 17.03 2.25 11.17
N PRO A 483 17.10 2.78 9.92
CA PRO A 483 17.74 4.07 9.68
C PRO A 483 17.10 5.22 10.45
N LEU A 484 15.78 5.23 10.63
CA LEU A 484 15.08 6.24 11.42
C LEU A 484 15.43 6.11 12.92
N LEU A 485 15.53 4.88 13.43
CA LEU A 485 15.94 4.62 14.81
C LEU A 485 17.41 5.02 15.04
N ASP A 486 18.31 4.66 14.12
CA ASP A 486 19.74 4.97 14.18
C ASP A 486 19.99 6.48 14.11
N ALA A 487 19.20 7.22 13.32
CA ALA A 487 19.29 8.68 13.24
C ALA A 487 18.80 9.37 14.53
N ALA A 488 17.73 8.86 15.14
CA ALA A 488 17.17 9.44 16.36
C ALA A 488 17.96 9.08 17.63
N ASN A 489 18.46 7.85 17.70
CA ASN A 489 19.28 7.37 18.81
C ASN A 489 20.17 6.18 18.38
N PRO A 490 21.46 6.39 18.07
CA PRO A 490 22.36 5.30 17.67
C PRO A 490 22.48 4.15 18.66
N GLU A 491 22.20 4.40 19.95
CA GLU A 491 22.30 3.40 21.02
C GLU A 491 20.97 2.68 21.31
N TRP A 492 19.95 2.81 20.45
CA TRP A 492 18.63 2.24 20.71
C TRP A 492 18.64 0.72 20.94
N ARG A 493 19.59 -0.01 20.33
CA ARG A 493 19.73 -1.48 20.49
C ARG A 493 20.20 -1.91 21.89
N THR A 494 20.88 -1.01 22.62
CA THR A 494 21.42 -1.28 23.96
C THR A 494 20.56 -0.70 25.08
N SER A 495 19.60 0.18 24.74
CA SER A 495 18.72 0.84 25.68
C SER A 495 17.65 -0.13 26.24
N ALA A 496 17.96 -0.79 27.35
CA ALA A 496 17.09 -1.76 28.03
C ALA A 496 15.80 -1.17 28.65
N SER A 497 15.58 0.15 28.56
CA SER A 497 14.56 0.87 29.33
C SER A 497 13.20 1.07 28.65
N TYR A 498 13.00 0.57 27.43
CA TYR A 498 11.72 0.78 26.71
C TYR A 498 10.51 0.12 27.39
N GLU A 499 10.73 -0.96 28.17
CA GLU A 499 9.65 -1.67 28.86
C GLU A 499 9.04 -0.87 30.04
N GLN A 500 9.74 0.11 30.58
CA GLN A 500 9.30 0.87 31.77
C GLN A 500 8.75 2.26 31.41
N GLU A 501 9.38 2.98 30.50
CA GLU A 501 8.93 4.32 30.06
C GLU A 501 9.35 4.57 28.61
N ARG A 502 8.41 5.08 27.80
CA ARG A 502 8.68 5.41 26.40
C ARG A 502 9.62 6.63 26.32
N PRO A 503 10.83 6.48 25.77
CA PRO A 503 11.74 7.62 25.62
C PRO A 503 11.14 8.71 24.71
N PRO A 504 11.39 10.01 24.99
CA PRO A 504 10.85 11.12 24.20
C PRO A 504 11.16 11.01 22.70
N TRP A 505 12.39 10.65 22.34
CA TRP A 505 12.85 10.54 20.95
C TRP A 505 12.03 9.52 20.11
N VAL A 506 11.41 8.52 20.73
CA VAL A 506 10.54 7.58 20.03
C VAL A 506 9.28 8.27 19.49
N GLY A 507 8.85 9.37 20.13
CA GLY A 507 7.75 10.19 19.65
C GLY A 507 8.07 10.79 18.28
N ASP A 508 9.23 11.37 18.16
CA ASP A 508 9.71 12.03 16.95
C ASP A 508 9.86 11.00 15.80
N VAL A 509 10.44 9.82 16.08
CA VAL A 509 10.52 8.72 15.09
C VAL A 509 9.13 8.29 14.59
N ILE A 510 8.13 8.23 15.47
CA ILE A 510 6.77 7.82 15.07
C ILE A 510 6.11 8.88 14.20
N ASP A 511 6.31 10.14 14.50
CA ASP A 511 5.76 11.25 13.71
C ASP A 511 6.46 11.30 12.33
N GLU A 512 7.79 11.21 12.29
CA GLU A 512 8.57 11.12 11.05
C GLU A 512 8.19 9.90 10.20
N LEU A 513 8.12 8.72 10.80
CA LEU A 513 7.67 7.50 10.11
C LEU A 513 6.24 7.64 9.58
N GLY A 514 5.35 8.26 10.36
CA GLY A 514 3.98 8.54 9.94
C GLY A 514 3.92 9.42 8.69
N ASP A 515 4.67 10.52 8.69
CA ASP A 515 4.75 11.44 7.55
C ASP A 515 5.45 10.79 6.35
N ALA A 516 6.50 10.00 6.56
CA ALA A 516 7.16 9.24 5.50
C ALA A 516 6.21 8.23 4.83
N ILE A 517 5.39 7.52 5.61
CA ILE A 517 4.39 6.58 5.07
C ILE A 517 3.34 7.35 4.24
N MET A 518 2.83 8.47 4.74
CA MET A 518 1.82 9.25 4.01
C MET A 518 2.39 9.86 2.72
N GLY A 519 3.62 10.38 2.77
CA GLY A 519 4.37 10.82 1.59
C GLY A 519 4.62 9.69 0.59
N GLY A 520 4.98 8.50 1.08
CA GLY A 520 5.19 7.29 0.29
C GLY A 520 3.92 6.80 -0.41
N ILE A 521 2.75 6.90 0.25
CA ILE A 521 1.45 6.60 -0.37
C ILE A 521 1.16 7.58 -1.52
N ASN A 522 1.38 8.89 -1.33
CA ASN A 522 1.23 9.87 -2.38
C ASN A 522 2.22 9.65 -3.54
N ALA A 523 3.46 9.30 -3.20
CA ALA A 523 4.50 9.01 -4.19
C ALA A 523 4.19 7.75 -5.03
N ALA A 524 3.32 6.87 -4.55
CA ALA A 524 2.85 5.68 -5.26
C ALA A 524 1.49 5.89 -5.95
N ALA A 525 1.03 7.12 -6.14
CA ALA A 525 -0.29 7.39 -6.70
C ALA A 525 -0.48 6.78 -8.11
N ALA A 526 -1.65 6.20 -8.34
CA ALA A 526 -2.09 5.82 -9.67
C ALA A 526 -3.03 6.91 -10.23
N VAL A 527 -2.65 7.51 -11.33
CA VAL A 527 -3.49 8.45 -12.06
C VAL A 527 -4.47 7.66 -12.91
N THR A 528 -5.74 7.65 -12.52
CA THR A 528 -6.78 6.94 -13.26
C THR A 528 -7.40 7.84 -14.34
N PRO A 529 -7.99 7.27 -15.41
CA PRO A 529 -8.76 8.05 -16.40
C PRO A 529 -9.82 8.95 -15.75
N ILE A 530 -10.51 8.41 -14.72
CA ILE A 530 -11.57 9.12 -14.01
C ILE A 530 -11.03 10.27 -13.17
N SER A 531 -9.85 10.11 -12.55
CA SER A 531 -9.21 11.20 -11.79
C SER A 531 -8.78 12.37 -12.68
N LEU A 532 -8.35 12.11 -13.93
CA LEU A 532 -8.03 13.16 -14.91
C LEU A 532 -9.29 13.89 -15.40
N LEU A 533 -10.37 13.14 -15.68
CA LEU A 533 -11.67 13.74 -16.03
C LEU A 533 -12.18 14.63 -14.90
N ALA A 534 -12.10 14.14 -13.66
CA ALA A 534 -12.48 14.91 -12.49
C ALA A 534 -11.64 16.18 -12.33
N TYR A 535 -10.34 16.09 -12.50
CA TYR A 535 -9.43 17.23 -12.41
C TYR A 535 -9.75 18.30 -13.46
N ALA A 536 -10.01 17.90 -14.71
CA ALA A 536 -10.30 18.81 -15.80
C ALA A 536 -11.70 19.45 -15.69
N LEU A 537 -12.75 18.67 -15.47
CA LEU A 537 -14.13 19.18 -15.51
C LEU A 537 -14.51 19.97 -14.24
N LEU A 538 -14.01 19.58 -13.07
CA LEU A 538 -14.27 20.33 -11.83
C LEU A 538 -13.56 21.69 -11.77
N ALA A 539 -12.62 21.96 -12.66
CA ALA A 539 -12.03 23.27 -12.83
C ALA A 539 -12.95 24.27 -13.53
N THR A 540 -14.04 23.81 -14.14
CA THR A 540 -15.02 24.66 -14.83
C THR A 540 -16.23 24.97 -13.93
N PRO A 541 -16.83 26.18 -14.04
CA PRO A 541 -17.93 26.57 -13.15
C PRO A 541 -19.19 25.69 -13.24
N LYS A 542 -19.46 25.13 -14.42
CA LYS A 542 -20.63 24.28 -14.66
C LYS A 542 -20.29 22.80 -14.86
N GLN A 543 -19.10 22.39 -14.45
CA GLN A 543 -18.59 21.03 -14.61
C GLN A 543 -18.82 20.49 -16.05
N SER A 544 -18.60 21.36 -17.03
CA SER A 544 -18.79 21.05 -18.44
C SER A 544 -17.74 21.73 -19.31
N MET A 545 -17.35 21.07 -20.41
CA MET A 545 -16.33 21.55 -21.34
C MET A 545 -16.63 21.04 -22.74
N GLY A 546 -16.25 21.81 -23.79
CA GLY A 546 -16.23 21.28 -25.13
C GLY A 546 -15.30 20.08 -25.24
N GLU A 547 -15.69 19.08 -26.02
CA GLU A 547 -14.93 17.81 -26.11
C GLU A 547 -13.48 18.03 -26.58
N LEU A 548 -13.29 18.92 -27.56
CA LEU A 548 -11.95 19.23 -28.08
C LEU A 548 -11.04 19.89 -27.03
N GLU A 549 -11.60 20.82 -26.26
CA GLU A 549 -10.90 21.48 -25.17
C GLU A 549 -10.57 20.47 -24.04
N LEU A 550 -11.48 19.55 -23.74
CA LEU A 550 -11.27 18.49 -22.77
C LEU A 550 -10.13 17.55 -23.23
N HIS A 551 -10.13 17.14 -24.50
CA HIS A 551 -9.03 16.32 -25.04
C HIS A 551 -7.68 17.02 -24.91
N ARG A 552 -7.61 18.33 -25.19
CA ARG A 552 -6.39 19.14 -25.04
C ARG A 552 -5.95 19.22 -23.57
N GLN A 553 -6.90 19.40 -22.65
CA GLN A 553 -6.61 19.48 -21.23
C GLN A 553 -6.12 18.14 -20.67
N LEU A 554 -6.73 17.02 -21.06
CA LEU A 554 -6.28 15.68 -20.69
C LEU A 554 -4.87 15.38 -21.22
N ALA A 555 -4.62 15.72 -22.51
CA ALA A 555 -3.30 15.54 -23.11
C ALA A 555 -2.22 16.38 -22.40
N LEU A 556 -2.54 17.63 -22.05
CA LEU A 556 -1.64 18.48 -21.28
C LEU A 556 -1.36 17.88 -19.91
N SER A 557 -2.38 17.41 -19.19
CA SER A 557 -2.25 16.82 -17.87
C SER A 557 -1.29 15.64 -17.87
N VAL A 558 -1.45 14.71 -18.82
CA VAL A 558 -0.54 13.55 -18.96
C VAL A 558 0.89 13.99 -19.29
N LYS A 559 1.08 14.91 -20.24
CA LYS A 559 2.40 15.43 -20.62
C LYS A 559 3.10 16.14 -19.45
N LEU A 560 2.35 16.95 -18.70
CA LEU A 560 2.86 17.68 -17.56
C LEU A 560 3.31 16.70 -16.45
N LEU A 561 2.47 15.72 -16.11
CA LEU A 561 2.81 14.71 -15.11
C LEU A 561 3.97 13.81 -15.53
N SER A 562 4.16 13.58 -16.84
CA SER A 562 5.32 12.85 -17.36
C SER A 562 6.61 13.67 -17.25
N ARG A 563 6.54 15.00 -17.47
CA ARG A 563 7.71 15.91 -17.43
C ARG A 563 8.05 16.35 -16.00
N PHE A 564 7.05 16.80 -15.25
CA PHE A 564 7.17 17.16 -13.84
C PHE A 564 6.68 16.00 -12.98
N ARG A 565 7.54 14.97 -12.91
CA ARG A 565 7.17 13.71 -12.29
C ARG A 565 7.29 13.79 -10.78
N TYR A 566 6.17 13.60 -10.09
CA TYR A 566 6.17 13.61 -8.61
C TYR A 566 7.05 12.50 -8.04
N SER A 567 6.99 11.29 -8.59
CA SER A 567 7.79 10.13 -8.19
C SER A 567 7.84 9.12 -9.32
N GLU A 568 8.91 8.32 -9.37
CA GLU A 568 9.05 7.18 -10.29
C GLU A 568 7.97 6.11 -10.07
N SER A 569 7.39 6.07 -8.89
CA SER A 569 6.32 5.11 -8.55
C SER A 569 4.93 5.56 -8.97
N VAL A 570 4.76 6.81 -9.42
CA VAL A 570 3.49 7.30 -9.99
C VAL A 570 3.23 6.62 -11.33
N THR A 571 2.04 6.06 -11.50
CA THR A 571 1.60 5.47 -12.76
C THR A 571 0.60 6.36 -13.47
N LEU A 572 0.71 6.44 -14.80
CA LEU A 572 -0.18 7.21 -15.67
C LEU A 572 -0.99 6.25 -16.54
N PRO A 573 -2.22 6.62 -16.95
CA PRO A 573 -3.03 5.78 -17.85
C PRO A 573 -2.40 5.73 -19.25
N ASP A 574 -2.33 4.52 -19.81
CA ASP A 574 -1.95 4.30 -21.22
C ASP A 574 -3.22 4.35 -22.10
N MET A 575 -3.84 5.52 -22.17
CA MET A 575 -5.05 5.77 -22.94
C MET A 575 -4.98 7.12 -23.64
N SER A 576 -5.50 7.18 -24.85
CA SER A 576 -5.64 8.47 -25.53
C SER A 576 -6.69 9.35 -24.84
N PRO A 577 -6.63 10.69 -24.97
CA PRO A 577 -7.65 11.57 -24.40
C PRO A 577 -9.08 11.23 -24.83
N ARG A 578 -9.26 10.75 -26.07
CA ARG A 578 -10.56 10.28 -26.57
C ARG A 578 -11.01 9.03 -25.81
N ASP A 579 -10.13 8.04 -25.67
CA ASP A 579 -10.46 6.80 -24.96
C ASP A 579 -10.79 7.07 -23.49
N ILE A 580 -10.14 8.06 -22.85
CA ILE A 580 -10.44 8.49 -21.49
C ILE A 580 -11.88 9.04 -21.41
N VAL A 581 -12.31 9.87 -22.37
CA VAL A 581 -13.68 10.41 -22.41
C VAL A 581 -14.69 9.29 -22.66
N ASP A 582 -14.43 8.43 -23.66
CA ASP A 582 -15.31 7.29 -23.98
C ASP A 582 -15.43 6.32 -22.78
N HIS A 583 -14.34 6.12 -22.04
CA HIS A 583 -14.33 5.31 -20.80
C HIS A 583 -15.17 5.95 -19.68
N GLY A 584 -15.04 7.27 -19.47
CA GLY A 584 -15.84 7.99 -18.50
C GLY A 584 -17.36 7.95 -18.80
N GLU A 585 -17.72 8.01 -20.08
CA GLU A 585 -19.11 7.86 -20.55
C GLU A 585 -19.61 6.42 -20.31
N LYS A 586 -18.80 5.40 -20.63
CA LYS A 586 -19.09 3.98 -20.36
C LYS A 586 -19.35 3.73 -18.87
N LEU A 587 -18.58 4.35 -17.99
CA LEU A 587 -18.76 4.26 -16.53
C LEU A 587 -19.89 5.15 -15.99
N GLN A 588 -20.54 5.94 -16.86
CA GLN A 588 -21.65 6.83 -16.52
C GLN A 588 -21.29 7.91 -15.48
N VAL A 589 -20.03 8.36 -15.47
CA VAL A 589 -19.55 9.45 -14.60
C VAL A 589 -19.57 10.81 -15.33
N ILE A 590 -19.71 10.79 -16.65
CA ILE A 590 -19.88 11.95 -17.51
C ILE A 590 -20.94 11.65 -18.57
N LYS A 591 -21.47 12.73 -19.18
CA LYS A 591 -22.43 12.68 -20.29
C LYS A 591 -21.93 13.52 -21.44
N ARG A 592 -21.93 12.97 -22.64
CA ARG A 592 -21.71 13.69 -23.89
C ARG A 592 -23.04 14.16 -24.46
N THR A 593 -23.10 15.42 -24.86
CA THR A 593 -24.28 16.04 -25.52
C THR A 593 -23.86 16.56 -26.85
N ALA A 594 -24.45 16.04 -27.93
CA ALA A 594 -24.17 16.47 -29.29
C ALA A 594 -24.60 17.92 -29.52
N HIS A 595 -23.74 18.71 -30.17
CA HIS A 595 -24.02 20.09 -30.49
C HIS A 595 -23.41 20.47 -31.85
N PRO A 596 -24.07 21.29 -32.72
CA PRO A 596 -23.57 21.64 -34.04
C PRO A 596 -22.19 22.32 -34.05
N LEU A 597 -21.80 23.00 -32.99
CA LEU A 597 -20.50 23.66 -32.82
C LEU A 597 -19.45 22.78 -32.11
N GLY A 598 -19.71 21.50 -31.96
CA GLY A 598 -18.84 20.54 -31.23
C GLY A 598 -19.48 20.03 -29.94
N ASP A 599 -19.31 18.76 -29.67
CA ASP A 599 -19.92 18.07 -28.54
C ASP A 599 -19.49 18.66 -27.21
N VAL A 600 -20.40 18.64 -26.25
CA VAL A 600 -20.18 19.11 -24.87
C VAL A 600 -20.17 17.93 -23.91
N VAL A 601 -19.10 17.79 -23.15
CA VAL A 601 -18.97 16.81 -22.09
C VAL A 601 -19.27 17.48 -20.75
N SER A 602 -20.17 16.89 -19.98
CA SER A 602 -20.62 17.42 -18.69
C SER A 602 -20.80 16.31 -17.65
N MET A 603 -20.85 16.70 -16.38
CA MET A 603 -21.30 15.85 -15.28
C MET A 603 -22.48 16.49 -14.56
N SER A 604 -23.35 15.69 -13.95
CA SER A 604 -24.42 16.18 -13.09
C SER A 604 -23.88 16.68 -11.76
N GLU A 605 -24.67 17.42 -11.00
CA GLU A 605 -24.30 17.88 -9.66
C GLU A 605 -23.97 16.71 -8.73
N HIS A 606 -24.70 15.61 -8.83
CA HIS A 606 -24.47 14.41 -8.05
C HIS A 606 -23.11 13.78 -8.39
N GLU A 607 -22.82 13.59 -9.67
CA GLU A 607 -21.52 13.08 -10.12
C GLU A 607 -20.39 14.05 -9.74
N ALA A 608 -20.59 15.35 -9.84
CA ALA A 608 -19.58 16.36 -9.49
C ALA A 608 -19.12 16.23 -8.03
N VAL A 609 -20.05 15.96 -7.10
CA VAL A 609 -19.71 15.68 -5.70
C VAL A 609 -18.84 14.43 -5.57
N LEU A 610 -19.19 13.33 -6.24
CA LEU A 610 -18.38 12.11 -6.26
C LEU A 610 -17.03 12.32 -6.95
N MET A 611 -17.01 13.05 -8.06
CA MET A 611 -15.80 13.32 -8.82
C MET A 611 -14.79 14.19 -8.04
N THR A 612 -15.25 14.97 -7.06
CA THR A 612 -14.35 15.66 -6.11
C THR A 612 -13.42 14.69 -5.39
N TYR A 613 -13.93 13.51 -5.04
CA TYR A 613 -13.12 12.45 -4.43
C TYR A 613 -11.97 12.02 -5.35
N PHE A 614 -12.25 11.76 -6.63
CA PHE A 614 -11.25 11.31 -7.61
C PHE A 614 -10.27 12.41 -7.98
N ARG A 615 -10.70 13.67 -8.07
CA ARG A 615 -9.81 14.83 -8.22
C ARG A 615 -8.82 14.89 -7.06
N ASN A 616 -9.29 14.74 -5.84
CA ASN A 616 -8.45 14.82 -4.65
C ASN A 616 -7.41 13.69 -4.57
N ASN A 617 -7.63 12.57 -5.23
CA ASN A 617 -6.66 11.48 -5.32
C ASN A 617 -5.38 11.89 -6.06
N VAL A 618 -5.45 12.84 -6.99
CA VAL A 618 -4.32 13.28 -7.84
C VAL A 618 -3.94 14.74 -7.66
N GLN A 619 -4.68 15.52 -6.85
CA GLN A 619 -4.46 16.96 -6.69
C GLN A 619 -3.03 17.29 -6.22
N HIS A 620 -2.43 16.45 -5.38
CA HIS A 620 -1.05 16.63 -4.92
C HIS A 620 -0.01 16.59 -6.05
N LEU A 621 -0.28 15.87 -7.14
CA LEU A 621 0.61 15.76 -8.31
C LEU A 621 0.65 17.07 -9.11
N PHE A 622 -0.44 17.83 -9.09
CA PHE A 622 -0.57 19.11 -9.78
C PHE A 622 -0.34 20.33 -8.87
N ALA A 623 -0.12 20.13 -7.57
CA ALA A 623 -0.15 21.20 -6.57
C ALA A 623 0.76 22.38 -6.93
N ILE A 624 2.03 22.15 -7.27
CA ILE A 624 2.98 23.21 -7.59
C ILE A 624 2.68 23.85 -8.96
N PRO A 625 2.56 23.10 -10.08
CA PRO A 625 2.20 23.70 -11.38
C PRO A 625 0.88 24.47 -11.34
N ALA A 626 -0.13 23.96 -10.66
CA ALA A 626 -1.45 24.60 -10.56
C ALA A 626 -1.40 25.86 -9.68
N SER A 627 -0.60 25.87 -8.62
CA SER A 627 -0.37 27.08 -7.79
C SER A 627 0.37 28.16 -8.58
N ILE A 628 1.35 27.79 -9.40
CA ILE A 628 2.00 28.71 -10.34
C ILE A 628 0.95 29.28 -11.30
N ALA A 629 0.13 28.41 -11.90
CA ALA A 629 -0.93 28.85 -12.82
C ALA A 629 -1.93 29.82 -12.19
N CYS A 630 -2.25 29.65 -10.90
CA CYS A 630 -3.11 30.58 -10.14
C CYS A 630 -2.58 32.02 -10.18
N CYS A 631 -1.27 32.21 -10.06
CA CYS A 631 -0.65 33.53 -10.06
C CYS A 631 -0.84 34.31 -11.38
N PHE A 632 -1.20 33.62 -12.48
CA PHE A 632 -1.41 34.22 -13.80
C PHE A 632 -2.90 34.34 -14.21
N ILE A 633 -3.84 33.88 -13.41
CA ILE A 633 -5.28 33.98 -13.72
C ILE A 633 -5.68 35.43 -14.01
N GLN A 634 -5.16 36.39 -13.23
CA GLN A 634 -5.48 37.83 -13.34
C GLN A 634 -4.69 38.57 -14.44
N GLY A 635 -4.01 37.86 -15.35
CA GLY A 635 -3.35 38.45 -16.50
C GLY A 635 -2.03 39.17 -16.23
N ARG A 636 -1.38 38.86 -15.14
CA ARG A 636 -0.13 39.47 -14.71
C ARG A 636 1.09 38.91 -15.43
N ARG A 637 2.15 39.68 -15.46
CA ARG A 637 3.51 39.21 -15.70
C ARG A 637 4.25 39.25 -14.35
N LEU A 638 4.98 38.21 -14.02
CA LEU A 638 5.70 38.08 -12.75
C LEU A 638 7.18 37.80 -13.02
N GLU A 639 8.05 38.31 -12.17
CA GLU A 639 9.44 37.87 -12.15
C GLU A 639 9.53 36.46 -11.53
N HIS A 640 10.55 35.72 -11.93
CA HIS A 640 10.78 34.37 -11.42
C HIS A 640 10.90 34.37 -9.88
N SER A 641 11.68 35.27 -9.32
CA SER A 641 11.88 35.41 -7.86
C SER A 641 10.61 35.77 -7.09
N GLU A 642 9.75 36.58 -7.67
CA GLU A 642 8.46 36.91 -7.06
C GLU A 642 7.51 35.72 -7.02
N LEU A 643 7.53 34.91 -8.10
CA LEU A 643 6.74 33.70 -8.16
C LEU A 643 7.22 32.66 -7.13
N GLN A 644 8.56 32.46 -7.01
CA GLN A 644 9.13 31.59 -5.98
C GLN A 644 8.70 32.06 -4.57
N ARG A 645 8.78 33.38 -4.27
CA ARG A 645 8.34 33.93 -3.01
C ARG A 645 6.87 33.63 -2.69
N LEU A 646 5.98 33.74 -3.68
CA LEU A 646 4.56 33.46 -3.51
C LEU A 646 4.31 31.97 -3.25
N ILE A 647 4.96 31.10 -4.00
CA ILE A 647 4.83 29.65 -3.79
C ILE A 647 5.39 29.27 -2.41
N ARG A 648 6.56 29.78 -2.03
CA ARG A 648 7.18 29.54 -0.73
C ARG A 648 6.27 29.96 0.44
N LEU A 649 5.50 31.06 0.28
CA LEU A 649 4.55 31.54 1.29
C LEU A 649 3.39 30.55 1.53
N ILE A 650 2.82 29.99 0.46
CA ILE A 650 1.65 29.11 0.56
C ILE A 650 2.03 27.62 0.76
N TYR A 651 3.27 27.25 0.45
CA TYR A 651 3.71 25.86 0.44
C TYR A 651 3.51 25.12 1.76
N PRO A 652 3.83 25.65 2.96
CA PRO A 652 3.64 24.94 4.22
C PRO A 652 2.19 24.50 4.46
N PHE A 653 1.23 25.30 4.01
CA PHE A 653 -0.19 25.02 4.13
C PHE A 653 -0.63 23.95 3.12
N MET A 654 -0.11 24.03 1.89
CA MET A 654 -0.34 22.99 0.88
C MET A 654 0.31 21.66 1.28
N GLN A 655 1.54 21.70 1.80
CA GLN A 655 2.25 20.53 2.28
C GLN A 655 1.46 19.83 3.39
N ALA A 656 0.97 20.56 4.36
CA ALA A 656 0.18 20.03 5.47
C ALA A 656 -1.16 19.43 5.00
N GLU A 657 -1.86 20.05 4.04
CA GLU A 657 -3.15 19.60 3.54
C GLU A 657 -3.02 18.43 2.55
N LEU A 658 -2.05 18.48 1.64
CA LEU A 658 -1.87 17.50 0.57
C LEU A 658 -0.81 16.44 0.86
N ARG A 659 -0.12 16.53 1.99
CA ARG A 659 0.99 15.64 2.36
C ARG A 659 2.06 15.59 1.27
N LEU A 660 2.52 16.78 0.83
CA LEU A 660 3.55 16.89 -0.20
C LEU A 660 4.92 16.46 0.36
N LYS A 661 5.70 15.80 -0.48
CA LYS A 661 6.95 15.14 -0.08
C LYS A 661 8.16 16.06 0.05
N TRP A 662 8.16 17.21 -0.63
CA TRP A 662 9.33 18.08 -0.69
C TRP A 662 9.54 18.82 0.62
N ASP A 663 10.80 18.96 1.02
CA ASP A 663 11.15 19.79 2.15
C ASP A 663 11.00 21.27 1.80
N PHE A 664 10.78 22.08 2.85
CA PHE A 664 10.56 23.51 2.66
C PHE A 664 11.78 24.21 2.02
N ASP A 665 12.96 23.72 2.25
CA ASP A 665 14.20 24.28 1.70
C ASP A 665 14.39 23.95 0.22
N ASP A 666 13.81 22.86 -0.28
CA ASP A 666 13.90 22.43 -1.68
C ASP A 666 12.84 23.10 -2.58
N ILE A 667 11.89 23.83 -2.00
CA ILE A 667 10.70 24.28 -2.75
C ILE A 667 11.01 25.26 -3.88
N ASP A 668 12.09 26.03 -3.77
CA ASP A 668 12.50 26.99 -4.80
C ASP A 668 13.00 26.27 -6.06
N ASP A 669 13.75 25.16 -5.91
CA ASP A 669 14.21 24.31 -7.00
C ASP A 669 13.04 23.56 -7.64
N VAL A 670 12.13 23.00 -6.82
CA VAL A 670 10.90 22.35 -7.29
C VAL A 670 10.01 23.32 -8.07
N THR A 671 9.90 24.56 -7.60
CA THR A 671 9.15 25.62 -8.30
C THR A 671 9.80 25.95 -9.63
N THR A 672 11.11 26.02 -9.68
CA THR A 672 11.86 26.29 -10.91
C THR A 672 11.64 25.16 -11.94
N ASP A 673 11.74 23.89 -11.55
CA ASP A 673 11.47 22.76 -12.45
C ASP A 673 10.01 22.75 -12.96
N ALA A 674 9.05 23.07 -12.09
CA ALA A 674 7.66 23.21 -12.49
C ALA A 674 7.45 24.38 -13.50
N ILE A 675 8.14 25.51 -13.34
CA ILE A 675 8.11 26.62 -14.29
C ILE A 675 8.66 26.17 -15.64
N GLU A 676 9.81 25.48 -15.67
CA GLU A 676 10.39 24.98 -16.93
C GLU A 676 9.45 23.99 -17.63
N ALA A 677 8.80 23.10 -16.87
CA ALA A 677 7.80 22.18 -17.41
C ALA A 677 6.62 22.93 -18.06
N LEU A 678 6.14 24.03 -17.46
CA LEU A 678 5.08 24.86 -18.01
C LEU A 678 5.51 25.64 -19.25
N LEU A 679 6.79 26.11 -19.30
CA LEU A 679 7.37 26.75 -20.47
C LEU A 679 7.52 25.78 -21.64
N GLU A 680 8.01 24.58 -21.41
CA GLU A 680 8.14 23.52 -22.42
C GLU A 680 6.79 23.16 -23.04
N GLN A 681 5.72 23.14 -22.26
CA GLN A 681 4.34 22.91 -22.72
C GLN A 681 3.69 24.18 -23.30
N LYS A 682 4.40 25.31 -23.38
CA LYS A 682 3.92 26.61 -23.86
C LYS A 682 2.70 27.16 -23.09
N ILE A 683 2.54 26.72 -21.85
CA ILE A 683 1.50 27.22 -20.93
C ILE A 683 1.92 28.53 -20.29
N LEU A 684 3.21 28.77 -20.21
CA LEU A 684 3.83 30.07 -19.92
C LEU A 684 4.81 30.44 -21.03
N THR A 685 5.11 31.72 -21.13
CA THR A 685 6.15 32.23 -22.02
C THR A 685 7.13 33.13 -21.24
N ARG A 686 8.41 33.15 -21.64
CA ARG A 686 9.43 33.99 -21.04
C ARG A 686 9.66 35.23 -21.90
N GLN A 687 9.56 36.41 -21.30
CA GLN A 687 9.85 37.70 -21.93
C GLN A 687 10.88 38.48 -21.08
N GLY A 688 12.16 38.34 -21.45
CA GLY A 688 13.26 38.85 -20.64
C GLY A 688 13.28 38.15 -19.26
N LYS A 689 13.21 38.93 -18.18
CA LYS A 689 13.17 38.40 -16.80
C LYS A 689 11.74 38.02 -16.31
N PHE A 690 10.74 38.31 -17.13
CA PHE A 690 9.35 38.07 -16.77
C PHE A 690 8.81 36.77 -17.36
N LEU A 691 7.98 36.11 -16.59
CA LEU A 691 7.08 35.04 -17.00
C LEU A 691 5.72 35.67 -17.32
N VAL A 692 5.13 35.26 -18.43
CA VAL A 692 3.90 35.85 -18.98
C VAL A 692 2.96 34.72 -19.42
N ARG A 693 1.67 34.92 -19.17
CA ARG A 693 0.67 34.00 -19.73
C ARG A 693 0.57 34.13 -21.25
N PRO A 694 0.14 33.09 -21.97
CA PRO A 694 -0.19 33.17 -23.39
C PRO A 694 -1.28 34.20 -23.70
N SER A 695 -1.38 34.64 -24.97
CA SER A 695 -2.40 35.61 -25.41
C SER A 695 -3.81 35.14 -25.06
N ALA A 696 -4.62 36.08 -24.60
CA ALA A 696 -6.01 35.83 -24.25
C ALA A 696 -6.77 35.21 -25.47
N GLY A 697 -7.63 34.25 -25.21
CA GLY A 697 -8.39 33.52 -26.25
C GLY A 697 -7.61 32.36 -26.89
N SER A 698 -6.32 32.17 -26.60
CA SER A 698 -5.59 31.01 -27.11
C SER A 698 -5.86 29.75 -26.28
N ALA A 699 -5.71 28.55 -26.89
CA ALA A 699 -5.88 27.29 -26.18
C ALA A 699 -4.93 27.14 -24.96
N PRO A 700 -3.63 27.53 -25.03
CA PRO A 700 -2.77 27.51 -23.87
C PRO A 700 -3.21 28.45 -22.74
N ALA A 701 -3.78 29.64 -23.05
CA ALA A 701 -4.32 30.51 -22.03
C ALA A 701 -5.53 29.91 -21.30
N PHE A 702 -6.39 29.22 -22.02
CA PHE A 702 -7.51 28.48 -21.43
C PHE A 702 -7.02 27.32 -20.55
N GLN A 703 -6.01 26.58 -21.01
CA GLN A 703 -5.42 25.47 -20.26
C GLN A 703 -4.76 25.96 -18.95
N LEU A 704 -4.04 27.08 -19.00
CA LEU A 704 -3.47 27.73 -17.82
C LEU A 704 -4.56 28.12 -16.80
N LEU A 705 -5.63 28.74 -17.30
CA LEU A 705 -6.78 29.13 -16.48
C LEU A 705 -7.40 27.91 -15.77
N MET A 706 -7.66 26.83 -16.49
CA MET A 706 -8.25 25.61 -15.92
C MET A 706 -7.34 24.98 -14.87
N MET A 707 -6.03 24.93 -15.13
CA MET A 707 -5.05 24.43 -14.17
C MET A 707 -5.07 25.28 -12.89
N GLY A 708 -5.02 26.59 -13.00
CA GLY A 708 -5.07 27.48 -11.84
C GLY A 708 -6.39 27.37 -11.06
N GLN A 709 -7.53 27.25 -11.76
CA GLN A 709 -8.84 27.11 -11.12
C GLN A 709 -8.96 25.86 -10.25
N SER A 710 -8.19 24.80 -10.54
CA SER A 710 -8.16 23.59 -9.70
C SER A 710 -7.66 23.83 -8.26
N MET A 711 -6.85 24.89 -8.05
CA MET A 711 -6.28 25.24 -6.73
C MET A 711 -7.04 26.37 -6.01
N VAL A 712 -7.85 27.14 -6.75
CA VAL A 712 -8.58 28.30 -6.20
C VAL A 712 -9.40 27.92 -4.95
N PRO A 713 -10.17 26.82 -4.89
CA PRO A 713 -10.95 26.48 -3.69
C PRO A 713 -10.10 26.29 -2.42
N MET A 714 -8.88 25.74 -2.55
CA MET A 714 -7.96 25.62 -1.42
C MET A 714 -7.50 27.00 -0.91
N LEU A 715 -7.07 27.87 -1.83
CA LEU A 715 -6.61 29.20 -1.49
C LEU A 715 -7.74 30.08 -0.92
N GLN A 716 -8.96 29.89 -1.39
CA GLN A 716 -10.15 30.54 -0.81
C GLN A 716 -10.38 30.13 0.65
N ARG A 717 -10.19 28.84 1.01
CA ARG A 717 -10.29 28.39 2.41
C ARG A 717 -9.22 29.02 3.29
N PHE A 718 -7.98 29.08 2.79
CA PHE A 718 -6.89 29.73 3.54
C PHE A 718 -7.19 31.21 3.77
N TYR A 719 -7.60 31.91 2.73
CA TYR A 719 -7.95 33.33 2.82
C TYR A 719 -9.16 33.57 3.74
N LEU A 720 -10.19 32.72 3.69
CA LEU A 720 -11.36 32.80 4.57
C LEU A 720 -10.96 32.70 6.04
N ALA A 721 -10.08 31.77 6.40
CA ALA A 721 -9.63 31.62 7.78
C ALA A 721 -8.81 32.83 8.25
N ILE A 722 -7.96 33.39 7.40
CA ILE A 722 -7.18 34.59 7.68
C ILE A 722 -8.11 35.81 7.80
N ALA A 723 -9.05 35.98 6.88
CA ALA A 723 -10.02 37.10 6.91
C ALA A 723 -10.86 37.09 8.19
N LEU A 724 -11.33 35.90 8.64
CA LEU A 724 -12.06 35.75 9.89
C LEU A 724 -11.19 36.08 11.12
N LEU A 725 -9.92 35.69 11.13
CA LEU A 725 -9.00 36.07 12.20
C LEU A 725 -8.80 37.60 12.27
N VAL A 726 -8.46 38.19 11.13
CA VAL A 726 -8.19 39.64 11.04
C VAL A 726 -9.43 40.48 11.41
N THR A 727 -10.61 40.12 10.90
CA THR A 727 -11.87 40.81 11.12
C THR A 727 -12.30 40.78 12.59
N ASN A 728 -12.08 39.66 13.29
CA ASN A 728 -12.46 39.55 14.71
C ASN A 728 -11.40 40.11 15.65
N GLY A 729 -10.17 40.30 15.20
CA GLY A 729 -9.07 40.82 16.00
C GLY A 729 -8.28 39.78 16.79
N SER A 730 -7.04 40.16 17.16
CA SER A 730 -6.13 39.31 17.94
C SER A 730 -6.64 39.10 19.37
N GLY A 731 -6.54 37.91 19.91
CA GLY A 731 -6.94 37.58 21.27
C GLY A 731 -8.45 37.36 21.50
N ILE A 732 -9.27 37.37 20.47
CA ILE A 732 -10.74 37.25 20.57
C ILE A 732 -11.27 35.86 20.33
N LEU A 733 -10.71 35.15 19.37
CA LEU A 733 -11.20 33.81 18.96
C LEU A 733 -10.42 32.69 19.61
N THR A 734 -11.14 31.66 20.08
CA THR A 734 -10.53 30.38 20.37
C THR A 734 -10.42 29.55 19.07
N ARG A 735 -9.52 28.55 19.02
CA ARG A 735 -9.40 27.65 17.88
C ARG A 735 -10.74 27.02 17.48
N ALA A 736 -11.46 26.46 18.43
CA ALA A 736 -12.74 25.78 18.18
C ALA A 736 -13.80 26.76 17.60
N LYS A 737 -13.81 28.00 18.05
CA LYS A 737 -14.74 29.04 17.55
C LYS A 737 -14.36 29.40 16.10
N LEU A 738 -13.07 29.62 15.82
CA LEU A 738 -12.58 29.91 14.47
C LEU A 738 -12.91 28.77 13.50
N GLU A 739 -12.63 27.52 13.86
CA GLU A 739 -12.98 26.34 13.04
C GLU A 739 -14.48 26.31 12.68
N SER A 740 -15.33 26.59 13.67
CA SER A 740 -16.79 26.63 13.47
C SER A 740 -17.23 27.77 12.56
N LEU A 741 -16.65 28.98 12.73
CA LEU A 741 -16.92 30.13 11.88
C LEU A 741 -16.47 29.84 10.44
N CYS A 742 -15.26 29.32 10.26
CA CYS A 742 -14.75 28.93 8.94
C CYS A 742 -15.69 27.93 8.24
N MET A 743 -16.11 26.89 8.93
CA MET A 743 -17.02 25.88 8.37
C MET A 743 -18.35 26.50 7.94
N ASN A 744 -18.99 27.29 8.81
CA ASN A 744 -20.28 27.92 8.51
C ASN A 744 -20.19 28.92 7.35
N SER A 745 -19.14 29.74 7.32
CA SER A 745 -18.91 30.70 6.25
C SER A 745 -18.60 30.01 4.93
N ALA A 746 -17.81 28.92 4.96
CA ALA A 746 -17.53 28.10 3.77
C ALA A 746 -18.80 27.42 3.22
N GLN A 747 -19.67 26.90 4.10
CA GLN A 747 -20.97 26.35 3.67
C GLN A 747 -21.82 27.41 2.98
N ARG A 748 -21.89 28.62 3.53
CA ARG A 748 -22.65 29.72 2.92
C ARG A 748 -22.07 30.14 1.57
N LEU A 749 -20.74 30.20 1.45
CA LEU A 749 -20.06 30.45 0.16
C LEU A 749 -20.39 29.37 -0.86
N ALA A 750 -20.32 28.11 -0.46
CA ALA A 750 -20.63 26.99 -1.33
C ALA A 750 -22.07 27.06 -1.88
N MET A 751 -23.04 27.44 -1.03
CA MET A 751 -24.44 27.65 -1.45
C MET A 751 -24.60 28.83 -2.42
N ILE A 752 -23.91 29.95 -2.19
CA ILE A 752 -24.02 31.16 -3.02
C ILE A 752 -23.39 30.93 -4.41
N TYR A 753 -22.25 30.25 -4.46
CA TYR A 753 -21.47 30.04 -5.69
C TYR A 753 -21.70 28.70 -6.37
N GLY A 754 -22.59 27.85 -5.84
CA GLY A 754 -22.85 26.53 -6.40
C GLY A 754 -21.60 25.63 -6.41
N LEU A 755 -20.80 25.69 -5.33
CA LEU A 755 -19.61 24.86 -5.23
C LEU A 755 -19.98 23.44 -4.79
N HIS A 756 -19.97 22.49 -5.72
CA HIS A 756 -20.27 21.08 -5.47
C HIS A 756 -19.05 20.32 -4.91
N SER A 757 -18.33 20.90 -3.96
CA SER A 757 -17.07 20.39 -3.42
C SER A 757 -17.19 20.27 -1.89
N PRO A 758 -17.59 19.13 -1.34
CA PRO A 758 -17.83 18.96 0.10
C PRO A 758 -16.59 19.21 0.97
N ASP A 759 -15.41 19.03 0.42
CA ASP A 759 -14.15 19.33 1.10
C ASP A 759 -13.94 20.84 1.31
N PHE A 760 -14.68 21.70 0.61
CA PHE A 760 -14.57 23.15 0.77
C PHE A 760 -14.96 23.62 2.19
N PHE A 761 -15.89 22.95 2.86
CA PHE A 761 -16.33 23.24 4.21
C PHE A 761 -15.98 22.15 5.25
N ASP A 762 -15.01 21.28 4.94
CA ASP A 762 -14.54 20.25 5.87
C ASP A 762 -13.79 20.90 7.05
N LYS A 763 -14.33 20.69 8.26
CA LYS A 763 -13.76 21.20 9.50
C LYS A 763 -12.32 20.70 9.74
N ALA A 764 -11.99 19.48 9.28
CA ALA A 764 -10.66 18.93 9.47
C ALA A 764 -9.59 19.71 8.70
N LEU A 765 -9.91 20.21 7.50
CA LEU A 765 -9.00 21.02 6.71
C LEU A 765 -8.71 22.39 7.36
N PHE A 766 -9.72 23.04 7.94
CA PHE A 766 -9.54 24.25 8.72
C PHE A 766 -8.71 23.99 9.99
N HIS A 767 -8.94 22.86 10.65
CA HIS A 767 -8.12 22.44 11.80
C HIS A 767 -6.65 22.33 11.42
N ASP A 768 -6.33 21.63 10.33
CA ASP A 768 -4.95 21.43 9.86
C ASP A 768 -4.31 22.77 9.45
N PHE A 769 -5.05 23.63 8.77
CA PHE A 769 -4.59 24.98 8.42
C PHE A 769 -4.23 25.80 9.65
N ILE A 770 -5.13 25.88 10.65
CA ILE A 770 -4.90 26.64 11.90
C ILE A 770 -3.73 26.03 12.69
N ARG A 771 -3.59 24.70 12.69
CA ARG A 771 -2.45 24.00 13.30
C ARG A 771 -1.14 24.42 12.63
N THR A 772 -1.11 24.52 11.31
CA THR A 772 0.07 24.93 10.54
C THR A 772 0.41 26.40 10.80
N LEU A 773 -0.59 27.31 10.87
CA LEU A 773 -0.35 28.71 11.29
C LEU A 773 0.33 28.79 12.65
N ARG A 774 -0.07 27.94 13.60
CA ARG A 774 0.54 27.87 14.93
C ARG A 774 1.95 27.30 14.90
N ALA A 775 2.17 26.22 14.17
CA ALA A 775 3.49 25.61 14.02
C ALA A 775 4.52 26.56 13.37
N ARG A 776 4.04 27.49 12.53
CA ARG A 776 4.84 28.55 11.91
C ARG A 776 4.92 29.84 12.73
N ASN A 777 4.38 29.85 13.96
CA ASN A 777 4.30 31.00 14.85
C ASN A 777 3.59 32.23 14.26
N VAL A 778 2.82 32.07 13.15
CA VAL A 778 1.97 33.15 12.59
C VAL A 778 0.80 33.46 13.55
N VAL A 779 0.32 32.43 14.24
CA VAL A 779 -0.71 32.52 15.27
C VAL A 779 -0.24 31.83 16.55
N ARG A 780 -0.40 32.47 17.70
CA ARG A 780 -0.03 31.91 19.01
C ARG A 780 -1.28 31.69 19.86
N ARG A 781 -1.19 30.85 20.87
CA ARG A 781 -2.25 30.66 21.84
C ARG A 781 -1.82 31.29 23.18
N ASN A 782 -2.63 32.21 23.73
CA ASN A 782 -2.39 32.75 25.06
C ASN A 782 -2.86 31.79 26.18
N ASP A 783 -2.57 32.11 27.42
CA ASP A 783 -2.91 31.28 28.58
C ASP A 783 -4.42 31.09 28.78
N ALA A 784 -5.25 32.02 28.34
CA ALA A 784 -6.70 31.93 28.34
C ALA A 784 -7.27 31.08 27.19
N GLY A 785 -6.41 30.63 26.26
CA GLY A 785 -6.79 29.73 25.16
C GLY A 785 -7.21 30.46 23.88
N PHE A 786 -7.10 31.77 23.81
CA PHE A 786 -7.41 32.56 22.61
C PHE A 786 -6.23 32.62 21.66
N LEU A 787 -6.52 32.85 20.37
CA LEU A 787 -5.55 32.97 19.31
C LEU A 787 -5.07 34.41 19.17
N GLU A 788 -3.77 34.61 19.26
CA GLU A 788 -3.10 35.91 19.07
C GLU A 788 -2.22 35.86 17.83
N PHE A 789 -2.11 36.99 17.13
CA PHE A 789 -1.32 37.16 15.92
C PHE A 789 -0.82 38.61 15.82
N ASP A 790 0.28 38.75 15.07
CA ASP A 790 0.95 40.01 14.79
C ASP A 790 0.57 40.49 13.36
N ASP A 791 1.15 41.63 12.92
CA ASP A 791 0.90 42.26 11.61
C ASP A 791 1.29 41.36 10.42
N ASP A 792 2.09 40.31 10.64
CA ASP A 792 2.48 39.36 9.59
C ASP A 792 1.28 38.64 8.94
N ILE A 793 0.18 38.43 9.70
CA ILE A 793 -1.04 37.83 9.16
C ILE A 793 -1.72 38.75 8.15
N GLN A 794 -1.60 40.09 8.33
CA GLN A 794 -2.13 41.07 7.38
C GLN A 794 -1.36 41.04 6.06
N ARG A 795 -0.01 40.88 6.12
CA ARG A 795 0.83 40.71 4.92
C ARG A 795 0.47 39.47 4.12
N ILE A 796 0.22 38.34 4.80
CA ILE A 796 -0.27 37.12 4.14
C ILE A 796 -1.63 37.40 3.48
N GLY A 797 -2.51 38.12 4.12
CA GLY A 797 -3.80 38.56 3.56
C GLY A 797 -3.65 39.48 2.35
N GLU A 798 -2.63 40.36 2.36
CA GLU A 798 -2.32 41.24 1.22
C GLU A 798 -1.73 40.45 0.04
N ASP A 799 -0.81 39.55 0.27
CA ASP A 799 -0.26 38.66 -0.77
C ASP A 799 -1.34 37.78 -1.41
N ALA A 800 -2.39 37.41 -0.67
CA ALA A 800 -3.55 36.69 -1.23
C ALA A 800 -4.25 37.48 -2.35
N ARG A 801 -4.12 38.86 -2.40
CA ARG A 801 -4.61 39.68 -3.50
C ARG A 801 -3.91 39.36 -4.83
N LEU A 802 -2.73 38.80 -4.77
CA LEU A 802 -1.98 38.46 -5.97
C LEU A 802 -2.48 37.16 -6.62
N VAL A 803 -3.14 36.29 -5.85
CA VAL A 803 -3.56 34.95 -6.27
C VAL A 803 -5.08 34.85 -6.40
N LEU A 804 -5.85 35.51 -5.53
CA LEU A 804 -7.33 35.49 -5.55
C LEU A 804 -7.89 36.73 -6.21
N GLY A 805 -8.87 36.55 -7.10
CA GLY A 805 -9.59 37.63 -7.76
C GLY A 805 -10.30 38.56 -6.78
N GLU A 806 -10.50 39.82 -7.18
CA GLU A 806 -11.13 40.87 -6.36
C GLU A 806 -12.56 40.48 -5.96
N GLU A 807 -13.33 39.95 -6.87
CA GLU A 807 -14.70 39.50 -6.64
C GLU A 807 -14.80 38.42 -5.53
N ILE A 808 -13.92 37.44 -5.58
CA ILE A 808 -13.88 36.37 -4.57
C ILE A 808 -13.50 36.91 -3.21
N ARG A 809 -12.49 37.80 -3.16
CA ARG A 809 -12.04 38.41 -1.91
C ARG A 809 -13.13 39.29 -1.30
N HIS A 810 -13.81 40.10 -2.14
CA HIS A 810 -14.94 40.93 -1.71
C HIS A 810 -16.06 40.06 -1.11
N SER A 811 -16.39 38.96 -1.76
CA SER A 811 -17.42 38.07 -1.28
C SER A 811 -17.07 37.39 0.05
N ILE A 812 -15.81 36.99 0.25
CA ILE A 812 -15.34 36.46 1.53
C ILE A 812 -15.42 37.57 2.61
N LEU A 813 -14.92 38.75 2.33
CA LEU A 813 -14.95 39.87 3.28
C LEU A 813 -16.39 40.25 3.64
N SER A 814 -17.29 40.40 2.68
CA SER A 814 -18.70 40.73 2.96
C SER A 814 -19.39 39.69 3.88
N LEU A 815 -19.02 38.43 3.80
CA LEU A 815 -19.54 37.40 4.68
C LEU A 815 -18.90 37.41 6.07
N THR A 816 -17.66 37.81 6.18
CA THR A 816 -17.00 37.96 7.48
C THR A 816 -17.56 39.14 8.28
N PHE A 817 -18.01 40.21 7.61
CA PHE A 817 -18.67 41.39 8.24
C PHE A 817 -20.15 41.16 8.57
N SER A 818 -20.80 40.12 8.01
CA SER A 818 -22.25 39.86 8.21
C SER A 818 -22.53 38.76 9.25
N GLY A 819 -21.61 38.38 10.09
CA GLY A 819 -21.79 37.38 11.14
C GLY A 819 -22.72 37.89 12.28
N PRO A 820 -23.44 37.01 13.03
CA PRO A 820 -24.42 37.35 14.07
C PRO A 820 -23.80 37.94 15.33
N GLY A 821 -22.94 38.90 15.19
CA GLY A 821 -22.32 39.68 16.26
C GLY A 821 -22.30 41.18 15.93
N PHE A 822 -22.72 41.54 14.71
CA PHE A 822 -22.63 42.95 14.23
C PHE A 822 -23.88 43.78 14.46
N ASP A 823 -24.99 43.20 14.97
CA ASP A 823 -26.18 44.02 15.40
C ASP A 823 -25.96 44.72 16.75
N ARG A 824 -24.73 44.78 17.25
CA ARG A 824 -24.38 45.46 18.50
C ARG A 824 -23.14 46.34 18.40
N LEU A 825 -22.90 46.97 17.24
CA LEU A 825 -21.99 48.12 17.15
C LEU A 825 -22.69 49.26 16.48
#